data_fcc21f181122ecd4d2ed9bba1c670294
#
_entry.id   fcc21f181122ecd4d2ed9bba1c670294
#
_cell.length_a   1.000
_cell.length_b   1.000
_cell.length_c   1.000
_cell.angle_alpha   90.00
_cell.angle_beta   90.00
_cell.angle_gamma   90.00
#
_symmetry.space_group_name_H-M   'P 1'
#
loop_
_entity.id
_entity.type
_entity.pdbx_description
1 polymer ?
#
loop_
_entity_poly.entity_id
_entity_poly.type
_entity_poly.pdbx_seq_one_letter_code
_entity_poly.pdbx_strand_id
1 'polypeptide(L)'
;MRSATFAARCVLIAGAVFTASCHHDATAISQVASISLSVTNASLLVGDTLTIGASASDANGILLTGVTPIWTTSDSTIAVVGTGGLVTALKIGNVSITATAGTGATSAKIAVVAALPPSISSITVTPTPAFVVVHGTQQLTAVVRDSIGNAIPGLTVIWQSNNPGVATVTSSGLVTGVTNGAAVISASIGGYLGTSTITVQTVITLGPSSVTVAPATAVVGIGRTVQFEATATDSSGNTFPNATATWVSSDPGVVSISSTGLATGVTAGTVTITGSAFGGDGTATVTVQVLNLTAVSAGDLHSCSLATDGSAWCFGGDQADQLGDSTETNSSSPVATKGGLHFAALSSGYAHTCALTAASVAYCWGDNLSGELGDGTMAHHPTPVAVTGGLTFTSITAGEDHSCGLTAAGAAWCWGNNLSGQLGNGQTVNSAAPVAVSGGIAFAAISAGFQNTCGVTAAGAAYCWGDNTRGQLGNGTLTASAVPVAVTSATPFVAISSGYQHACGITTAGAAFCWGSNDQGQLGTGDTQSSNLPIAVAGGLSFATVASGGLYTCGLAASGAAWCWGDNIWGELGTGTTSPSSNVPAATAGGLVFRTLSSGNYHSCGMAGGNLAYCWGDGGQGQLGSGANNLSASPVKVIYQP
;
A
#
# COMPACT_ATOMS: atom_id res chain seq x y z
N MET A 1 0.91 -1.42 37.61
CA MET A 1 0.54 -1.29 39.04
C MET A 1 -0.94 -1.53 39.22
N ARG A 2 -1.22 -2.37 40.20
CA ARG A 2 -2.49 -2.76 40.82
C ARG A 2 -3.31 -3.84 40.12
N SER A 3 -2.94 -5.05 40.53
CA SER A 3 -3.76 -6.25 40.64
C SER A 3 -4.93 -6.02 41.65
N ALA A 4 -6.11 -6.48 41.33
CA ALA A 4 -7.22 -6.63 42.26
C ALA A 4 -7.70 -8.09 42.25
N THR A 5 -7.22 -8.82 43.20
CA THR A 5 -7.66 -10.17 43.59
C THR A 5 -8.96 -10.04 44.39
N PHE A 6 -10.03 -10.67 43.93
CA PHE A 6 -11.23 -10.86 44.76
C PHE A 6 -11.16 -12.24 45.41
N ALA A 7 -10.97 -12.24 46.73
CA ALA A 7 -11.05 -13.42 47.58
C ALA A 7 -12.49 -13.64 48.07
N ALA A 8 -13.05 -14.80 47.77
CA ALA A 8 -14.30 -15.26 48.35
C ALA A 8 -14.04 -15.71 49.82
N ARG A 9 -14.73 -15.13 50.78
CA ARG A 9 -14.79 -15.59 52.15
C ARG A 9 -15.90 -16.63 52.32
N CYS A 10 -15.55 -17.88 52.57
CA CYS A 10 -16.45 -18.86 53.18
C CYS A 10 -16.42 -18.68 54.71
N VAL A 11 -17.60 -18.47 55.30
CA VAL A 11 -17.80 -18.55 56.77
C VAL A 11 -18.25 -19.98 57.09
N LEU A 12 -17.44 -20.72 57.85
CA LEU A 12 -17.83 -22.00 58.44
C LEU A 12 -18.65 -21.75 59.71
N ILE A 13 -19.87 -22.27 59.75
CA ILE A 13 -20.58 -22.54 61.00
C ILE A 13 -20.75 -24.05 61.09
N ALA A 14 -20.24 -24.61 62.20
CA ALA A 14 -20.23 -26.03 62.52
C ALA A 14 -21.63 -26.52 62.94
N GLY A 15 -21.98 -27.70 62.50
CA GLY A 15 -22.89 -28.61 63.22
C GLY A 15 -24.16 -28.99 62.50
N ALA A 16 -24.11 -30.11 61.77
CA ALA A 16 -25.07 -31.20 61.74
C ALA A 16 -24.93 -31.98 60.43
N VAL A 17 -24.71 -33.27 60.53
CA VAL A 17 -24.66 -34.22 59.44
C VAL A 17 -26.04 -34.34 58.81
N PHE A 18 -26.17 -33.93 57.55
CA PHE A 18 -27.21 -34.42 56.63
C PHE A 18 -26.60 -34.65 55.29
N THR A 19 -26.66 -35.91 54.86
CA THR A 19 -26.39 -36.29 53.46
C THR A 19 -27.40 -35.66 52.55
N ALA A 20 -27.00 -34.62 51.82
CA ALA A 20 -27.78 -34.07 50.72
C ALA A 20 -27.09 -34.49 49.42
N SER A 21 -27.72 -35.42 48.70
CA SER A 21 -27.38 -35.71 47.30
C SER A 21 -27.63 -34.44 46.48
N CYS A 22 -26.60 -33.97 45.78
CA CYS A 22 -26.80 -32.97 44.73
C CYS A 22 -27.60 -33.56 43.61
N HIS A 23 -28.92 -33.34 43.63
CA HIS A 23 -29.74 -33.43 42.42
C HIS A 23 -29.45 -32.14 41.62
N HIS A 24 -28.85 -32.32 40.48
CA HIS A 24 -28.88 -31.32 39.44
C HIS A 24 -30.32 -31.23 38.94
N ASP A 25 -31.08 -30.26 39.45
CA ASP A 25 -32.33 -29.86 38.82
C ASP A 25 -32.00 -29.13 37.53
N ALA A 26 -31.99 -29.92 36.42
CA ALA A 26 -32.12 -29.38 35.09
C ALA A 26 -33.55 -28.86 34.94
N THR A 27 -33.79 -27.56 35.08
CA THR A 27 -34.86 -26.75 34.44
C THR A 27 -35.11 -25.44 35.25
N ALA A 28 -34.17 -24.55 35.30
CA ALA A 28 -34.48 -23.14 35.28
C ALA A 28 -34.02 -22.59 33.92
N ILE A 29 -34.88 -22.64 32.92
CA ILE A 29 -34.71 -21.83 31.74
C ILE A 29 -34.70 -20.39 32.21
N SER A 30 -33.55 -19.77 32.33
CA SER A 30 -33.45 -18.33 32.59
C SER A 30 -34.24 -17.62 31.51
N GLN A 31 -35.39 -17.05 31.92
CA GLN A 31 -36.26 -16.36 30.96
C GLN A 31 -35.50 -15.15 30.43
N VAL A 32 -35.43 -14.99 29.13
CA VAL A 32 -34.87 -13.80 28.52
C VAL A 32 -35.71 -12.61 28.95
N ALA A 33 -35.08 -11.70 29.71
CA ALA A 33 -35.74 -10.49 30.18
C ALA A 33 -35.44 -9.28 29.30
N SER A 34 -34.30 -9.27 28.59
CA SER A 34 -33.95 -8.19 27.68
C SER A 34 -33.12 -8.68 26.51
N ILE A 35 -33.18 -7.94 25.40
CA ILE A 35 -32.37 -8.13 24.20
C ILE A 35 -31.69 -6.80 23.91
N SER A 36 -30.40 -6.84 23.60
CA SER A 36 -29.63 -5.72 23.05
C SER A 36 -29.22 -6.02 21.61
N LEU A 37 -29.22 -5.00 20.77
CA LEU A 37 -28.79 -5.10 19.38
C LEU A 37 -27.43 -4.42 19.16
N SER A 38 -26.60 -4.98 18.31
CA SER A 38 -25.32 -4.39 17.90
C SER A 38 -25.51 -3.09 17.10
N VAL A 39 -26.67 -2.91 16.49
CA VAL A 39 -27.05 -1.72 15.70
C VAL A 39 -28.46 -1.32 16.09
N THR A 40 -28.68 -0.04 16.43
CA THR A 40 -30.00 0.51 16.76
C THR A 40 -30.56 1.41 15.67
N ASN A 41 -29.70 1.99 14.81
CA ASN A 41 -30.07 2.80 13.66
C ASN A 41 -29.04 2.57 12.54
N ALA A 42 -29.49 2.44 11.30
CA ALA A 42 -28.63 2.37 10.13
C ALA A 42 -29.32 2.94 8.88
N SER A 43 -28.52 3.38 7.92
CA SER A 43 -29.00 3.71 6.55
C SER A 43 -28.37 2.73 5.58
N LEU A 44 -29.17 2.16 4.69
CA LEU A 44 -28.76 1.20 3.66
C LEU A 44 -29.20 1.71 2.29
N LEU A 45 -28.41 1.46 1.26
CA LEU A 45 -28.86 1.64 -0.12
C LEU A 45 -29.73 0.44 -0.53
N VAL A 46 -30.59 0.63 -1.53
CA VAL A 46 -31.33 -0.49 -2.12
C VAL A 46 -30.33 -1.53 -2.65
N GLY A 47 -30.45 -2.77 -2.20
CA GLY A 47 -29.56 -3.89 -2.52
C GLY A 47 -28.50 -4.18 -1.45
N ASP A 48 -28.24 -3.26 -0.54
CA ASP A 48 -27.28 -3.47 0.54
C ASP A 48 -27.76 -4.49 1.57
N THR A 49 -26.82 -5.09 2.28
CA THR A 49 -27.08 -6.00 3.40
C THR A 49 -26.38 -5.52 4.67
N LEU A 50 -27.00 -5.80 5.83
CA LEU A 50 -26.45 -5.48 7.16
C LEU A 50 -26.77 -6.62 8.11
N THR A 51 -25.78 -7.18 8.79
CA THR A 51 -26.03 -8.16 9.86
C THR A 51 -26.17 -7.45 11.20
N ILE A 52 -27.31 -7.62 11.86
CA ILE A 52 -27.58 -7.10 13.19
C ILE A 52 -27.40 -8.24 14.18
N GLY A 53 -26.40 -8.15 15.04
CA GLY A 53 -26.20 -9.07 16.15
C GLY A 53 -27.20 -8.79 17.28
N ALA A 54 -27.71 -9.83 17.94
CA ALA A 54 -28.54 -9.70 19.13
C ALA A 54 -27.94 -10.51 20.28
N SER A 55 -27.93 -9.90 21.48
CA SER A 55 -27.52 -10.55 22.73
C SER A 55 -28.69 -10.53 23.72
N ALA A 56 -28.98 -11.68 24.32
CA ALA A 56 -30.07 -11.83 25.29
C ALA A 56 -29.51 -11.86 26.72
N SER A 57 -30.21 -11.24 27.67
CA SER A 57 -29.85 -11.27 29.10
C SER A 57 -31.07 -11.64 29.96
N ASP A 58 -30.81 -12.23 31.11
CA ASP A 58 -31.82 -12.48 32.13
C ASP A 58 -32.18 -11.20 32.91
N ALA A 59 -33.08 -11.34 33.90
CA ALA A 59 -33.53 -10.21 34.76
C ALA A 59 -32.42 -9.58 35.62
N ASN A 60 -31.29 -10.26 35.78
CA ASN A 60 -30.12 -9.78 36.53
C ASN A 60 -29.04 -9.19 35.59
N GLY A 61 -29.29 -9.13 34.28
CA GLY A 61 -28.36 -8.63 33.30
C GLY A 61 -27.27 -9.63 32.86
N ILE A 62 -27.39 -10.91 33.25
CA ILE A 62 -26.43 -11.96 32.87
C ILE A 62 -26.71 -12.39 31.43
N LEU A 63 -25.67 -12.39 30.58
CA LEU A 63 -25.74 -12.81 29.18
C LEU A 63 -26.11 -14.30 29.09
N LEU A 64 -27.12 -14.60 28.27
CA LEU A 64 -27.59 -15.95 28.00
C LEU A 64 -27.00 -16.44 26.67
N THR A 65 -26.27 -17.56 26.72
CA THR A 65 -25.71 -18.21 25.53
C THR A 65 -26.71 -19.19 24.91
N GLY A 66 -26.67 -19.35 23.57
CA GLY A 66 -27.53 -20.29 22.85
C GLY A 66 -28.96 -19.81 22.60
N VAL A 67 -29.27 -18.55 22.89
CA VAL A 67 -30.58 -17.95 22.57
C VAL A 67 -30.58 -17.50 21.12
N THR A 68 -31.48 -18.05 20.31
CA THR A 68 -31.75 -17.64 18.93
C THR A 68 -32.97 -16.73 18.89
N PRO A 69 -32.79 -15.41 18.64
CA PRO A 69 -33.93 -14.49 18.52
C PRO A 69 -34.77 -14.77 17.27
N ILE A 70 -36.04 -14.50 17.35
CA ILE A 70 -36.93 -14.44 16.20
C ILE A 70 -36.83 -13.03 15.63
N TRP A 71 -36.52 -12.93 14.36
CA TRP A 71 -36.40 -11.67 13.65
C TRP A 71 -37.63 -11.35 12.84
N THR A 72 -38.11 -10.12 12.91
CA THR A 72 -39.24 -9.63 12.12
C THR A 72 -38.95 -8.25 11.56
N THR A 73 -39.59 -7.94 10.45
CA THR A 73 -39.55 -6.60 9.83
C THR A 73 -40.95 -5.98 9.87
N SER A 74 -41.03 -4.68 10.09
CA SER A 74 -42.31 -3.95 10.06
C SER A 74 -42.86 -3.80 8.64
N ASP A 75 -42.03 -3.92 7.61
CA ASP A 75 -42.42 -3.91 6.20
C ASP A 75 -41.43 -4.71 5.35
N SER A 76 -41.82 -5.91 4.93
CA SER A 76 -41.00 -6.79 4.11
C SER A 76 -40.87 -6.35 2.65
N THR A 77 -41.61 -5.32 2.22
CA THR A 77 -41.45 -4.72 0.88
C THR A 77 -40.29 -3.71 0.87
N ILE A 78 -39.92 -3.15 2.05
CA ILE A 78 -38.83 -2.20 2.21
C ILE A 78 -37.52 -2.93 2.55
N ALA A 79 -37.54 -3.82 3.54
CA ALA A 79 -36.41 -4.68 3.85
C ALA A 79 -36.87 -6.02 4.44
N VAL A 80 -36.13 -7.08 4.13
CA VAL A 80 -36.31 -8.41 4.73
C VAL A 80 -35.22 -8.70 5.72
N VAL A 81 -35.49 -9.56 6.71
CA VAL A 81 -34.49 -10.03 7.67
C VAL A 81 -34.48 -11.54 7.76
N GLY A 82 -33.29 -12.15 7.68
CA GLY A 82 -33.09 -13.60 7.84
C GLY A 82 -32.96 -14.02 9.31
N THR A 83 -33.00 -15.33 9.56
CA THR A 83 -32.96 -15.93 10.91
C THR A 83 -31.67 -15.60 11.67
N GLY A 84 -30.58 -15.25 10.99
CA GLY A 84 -29.29 -14.80 11.58
C GLY A 84 -29.19 -13.28 11.77
N GLY A 85 -30.27 -12.50 11.57
CA GLY A 85 -30.25 -11.05 11.68
C GLY A 85 -29.71 -10.34 10.43
N LEU A 86 -29.52 -11.05 9.32
CA LEU A 86 -29.11 -10.45 8.04
C LEU A 86 -30.30 -9.70 7.43
N VAL A 87 -30.18 -8.37 7.40
CA VAL A 87 -31.15 -7.46 6.78
C VAL A 87 -30.73 -7.21 5.34
N THR A 88 -31.68 -7.31 4.39
CA THR A 88 -31.48 -6.95 2.98
C THR A 88 -32.43 -5.83 2.60
N ALA A 89 -31.92 -4.73 2.11
CA ALA A 89 -32.68 -3.55 1.69
C ALA A 89 -33.26 -3.74 0.29
N LEU A 90 -34.60 -3.63 0.13
CA LEU A 90 -35.28 -3.91 -1.13
C LEU A 90 -35.85 -2.66 -1.82
N LYS A 91 -36.35 -1.69 -1.07
CA LYS A 91 -37.03 -0.49 -1.58
C LYS A 91 -36.85 0.68 -0.64
N ILE A 92 -36.79 1.88 -1.19
CA ILE A 92 -36.68 3.13 -0.41
C ILE A 92 -37.81 3.25 0.60
N GLY A 93 -37.48 3.57 1.85
CA GLY A 93 -38.42 3.75 2.94
C GLY A 93 -37.78 3.53 4.30
N ASN A 94 -38.58 3.72 5.36
CA ASN A 94 -38.14 3.45 6.73
C ASN A 94 -38.82 2.18 7.24
N VAL A 95 -38.02 1.34 7.91
CA VAL A 95 -38.50 0.06 8.43
C VAL A 95 -37.88 -0.21 9.81
N SER A 96 -38.58 -0.92 10.68
CA SER A 96 -38.06 -1.39 11.95
C SER A 96 -37.78 -2.88 11.89
N ILE A 97 -36.58 -3.30 12.22
CA ILE A 97 -36.19 -4.71 12.35
C ILE A 97 -36.21 -5.04 13.85
N THR A 98 -37.01 -6.01 14.23
CA THR A 98 -37.22 -6.38 15.62
C THR A 98 -36.69 -7.80 15.88
N ALA A 99 -35.89 -7.92 16.96
CA ALA A 99 -35.51 -9.21 17.53
C ALA A 99 -36.32 -9.49 18.78
N THR A 100 -36.88 -10.69 18.88
CA THR A 100 -37.67 -11.15 20.03
C THR A 100 -37.14 -12.49 20.53
N ALA A 101 -37.02 -12.64 21.85
CA ALA A 101 -36.77 -13.93 22.50
C ALA A 101 -37.37 -13.90 23.92
N GLY A 102 -38.15 -14.92 24.28
CA GLY A 102 -38.88 -14.93 25.56
C GLY A 102 -39.80 -13.73 25.68
N THR A 103 -39.67 -12.94 26.75
CA THR A 103 -40.44 -11.71 26.97
C THR A 103 -39.69 -10.45 26.47
N GLY A 104 -38.43 -10.59 26.05
CA GLY A 104 -37.61 -9.47 25.58
C GLY A 104 -37.84 -9.20 24.10
N ALA A 105 -37.98 -7.92 23.75
CA ALA A 105 -38.04 -7.45 22.36
C ALA A 105 -37.29 -6.11 22.24
N THR A 106 -36.55 -5.94 21.13
CA THR A 106 -35.92 -4.66 20.81
C THR A 106 -35.83 -4.46 19.30
N SER A 107 -35.80 -3.22 18.85
CA SER A 107 -35.87 -2.90 17.43
C SER A 107 -34.78 -1.95 17.00
N ALA A 108 -34.23 -2.19 15.80
CA ALA A 108 -33.37 -1.27 15.07
C ALA A 108 -34.18 -0.53 14.00
N LYS A 109 -33.95 0.76 13.83
CA LYS A 109 -34.54 1.57 12.75
C LYS A 109 -33.60 1.57 11.55
N ILE A 110 -34.11 1.11 10.43
CA ILE A 110 -33.36 1.06 9.16
C ILE A 110 -34.02 2.02 8.17
N ALA A 111 -33.25 2.99 7.68
CA ALA A 111 -33.66 3.84 6.56
C ALA A 111 -33.06 3.26 5.27
N VAL A 112 -33.90 2.76 4.38
CA VAL A 112 -33.46 2.41 3.02
C VAL A 112 -33.58 3.65 2.16
N VAL A 113 -32.45 4.13 1.66
CA VAL A 113 -32.36 5.36 0.86
C VAL A 113 -31.98 5.03 -0.57
N ALA A 114 -32.39 5.88 -1.52
CA ALA A 114 -31.76 5.92 -2.84
C ALA A 114 -30.29 6.23 -2.65
N ALA A 115 -29.43 5.86 -3.62
CA ALA A 115 -28.03 6.31 -3.60
C ALA A 115 -28.02 7.78 -3.15
N LEU A 116 -27.35 8.08 -2.04
CA LEU A 116 -27.21 9.45 -1.57
C LEU A 116 -26.68 10.22 -2.77
N PRO A 117 -27.32 11.33 -3.21
CA PRO A 117 -26.68 12.21 -4.16
C PRO A 117 -25.33 12.53 -3.50
N PRO A 118 -24.20 12.31 -4.19
CA PRO A 118 -22.89 12.56 -3.60
C PRO A 118 -22.94 13.99 -3.07
N SER A 119 -22.60 14.18 -1.80
CA SER A 119 -22.65 15.50 -1.17
C SER A 119 -21.68 16.39 -1.93
N ILE A 120 -22.18 17.37 -2.65
CA ILE A 120 -21.34 18.33 -3.36
C ILE A 120 -20.41 18.96 -2.32
N SER A 121 -19.13 18.94 -2.59
CA SER A 121 -18.09 19.56 -1.76
C SER A 121 -17.46 20.77 -2.45
N SER A 122 -17.26 20.70 -3.77
CA SER A 122 -16.61 21.76 -4.52
C SER A 122 -17.05 21.79 -5.98
N ILE A 123 -16.84 22.94 -6.62
CA ILE A 123 -16.94 23.11 -8.07
C ILE A 123 -15.60 23.66 -8.56
N THR A 124 -15.00 22.98 -9.52
CA THR A 124 -13.79 23.45 -10.19
C THR A 124 -14.18 23.96 -11.57
N VAL A 125 -13.79 25.19 -11.90
CA VAL A 125 -14.00 25.78 -13.23
C VAL A 125 -12.66 25.88 -13.94
N THR A 126 -12.60 25.37 -15.17
CA THR A 126 -11.39 25.38 -15.99
C THR A 126 -11.70 25.87 -17.41
N PRO A 127 -10.76 26.59 -18.05
CA PRO A 127 -9.50 27.13 -17.52
C PRO A 127 -9.73 28.28 -16.52
N THR A 128 -8.80 28.47 -15.57
CA THR A 128 -8.79 29.59 -14.64
C THR A 128 -7.35 29.97 -14.26
N PRO A 129 -6.89 31.22 -14.50
CA PRO A 129 -7.60 32.28 -15.27
C PRO A 129 -7.70 31.93 -16.76
N ALA A 130 -8.55 32.69 -17.50
CA ALA A 130 -8.66 32.54 -18.94
C ALA A 130 -8.63 33.93 -19.64
N PHE A 131 -8.19 33.94 -20.90
CA PHE A 131 -8.12 35.12 -21.75
C PHE A 131 -9.06 34.99 -22.93
N VAL A 132 -9.71 36.09 -23.27
CA VAL A 132 -10.60 36.16 -24.42
C VAL A 132 -10.34 37.49 -25.14
N VAL A 133 -10.18 37.47 -26.45
CA VAL A 133 -10.13 38.71 -27.21
C VAL A 133 -11.54 39.31 -27.32
N VAL A 134 -11.64 40.64 -27.47
CA VAL A 134 -12.93 41.27 -27.72
C VAL A 134 -13.58 40.61 -28.94
N HIS A 135 -14.85 40.20 -28.80
CA HIS A 135 -15.63 39.38 -29.75
C HIS A 135 -15.17 37.93 -29.93
N GLY A 136 -14.10 37.51 -29.26
CA GLY A 136 -13.70 36.10 -29.21
C GLY A 136 -14.50 35.30 -28.18
N THR A 137 -14.34 33.97 -28.22
CA THR A 137 -15.04 33.08 -27.29
C THR A 137 -14.07 32.12 -26.61
N GLN A 138 -14.40 31.69 -25.37
CA GLN A 138 -13.69 30.69 -24.60
C GLN A 138 -14.69 29.76 -23.92
N GLN A 139 -14.56 28.47 -24.15
CA GLN A 139 -15.36 27.47 -23.42
C GLN A 139 -14.77 27.27 -22.02
N LEU A 140 -15.60 27.42 -20.98
CA LEU A 140 -15.31 26.98 -19.62
C LEU A 140 -16.03 25.67 -19.33
N THR A 141 -15.39 24.84 -18.55
CA THR A 141 -15.94 23.57 -18.05
C THR A 141 -16.02 23.63 -16.53
N ALA A 142 -17.17 23.25 -15.97
CA ALA A 142 -17.34 23.10 -14.53
C ALA A 142 -17.40 21.62 -14.16
N VAL A 143 -16.57 21.19 -13.21
CA VAL A 143 -16.60 19.85 -12.63
C VAL A 143 -17.05 19.95 -11.18
N VAL A 144 -18.20 19.36 -10.89
CA VAL A 144 -18.74 19.24 -9.52
C VAL A 144 -18.12 18.01 -8.87
N ARG A 145 -17.62 18.15 -7.64
CA ARG A 145 -16.93 17.06 -6.92
C ARG A 145 -17.58 16.80 -5.57
N ASP A 146 -17.51 15.53 -5.13
CA ASP A 146 -17.90 15.09 -3.79
C ASP A 146 -16.82 15.39 -2.74
N SER A 147 -17.06 15.00 -1.48
CA SER A 147 -16.16 15.25 -0.35
C SER A 147 -14.84 14.45 -0.41
N ILE A 148 -14.75 13.46 -1.29
CA ILE A 148 -13.54 12.65 -1.51
C ILE A 148 -12.87 12.95 -2.87
N GLY A 149 -13.36 14.01 -3.56
CA GLY A 149 -12.74 14.53 -4.77
C GLY A 149 -13.21 13.91 -6.09
N ASN A 150 -14.14 12.93 -6.08
CA ASN A 150 -14.66 12.32 -7.31
C ASN A 150 -15.59 13.29 -8.06
N ALA A 151 -15.53 13.27 -9.39
CA ALA A 151 -16.45 14.03 -10.22
C ALA A 151 -17.86 13.44 -10.16
N ILE A 152 -18.87 14.29 -9.97
CA ILE A 152 -20.28 13.92 -9.98
C ILE A 152 -20.86 14.25 -11.36
N PRO A 153 -21.10 13.27 -12.23
CA PRO A 153 -21.61 13.49 -13.58
C PRO A 153 -23.10 13.85 -13.57
N GLY A 154 -23.55 14.50 -14.66
CA GLY A 154 -24.98 14.74 -14.91
C GLY A 154 -25.60 15.92 -14.15
N LEU A 155 -24.81 16.69 -13.40
CA LEU A 155 -25.30 17.89 -12.73
C LEU A 155 -25.19 19.12 -13.64
N THR A 156 -26.24 19.93 -13.67
CA THR A 156 -26.28 21.20 -14.43
C THR A 156 -25.95 22.35 -13.49
N VAL A 157 -24.90 23.10 -13.80
CA VAL A 157 -24.51 24.31 -13.07
C VAL A 157 -25.15 25.54 -13.69
N ILE A 158 -25.37 26.58 -12.89
CA ILE A 158 -25.83 27.90 -13.35
C ILE A 158 -24.60 28.78 -13.56
N TRP A 159 -24.39 29.24 -14.78
CA TRP A 159 -23.32 30.15 -15.16
C TRP A 159 -23.72 31.60 -15.05
N GLN A 160 -22.84 32.43 -14.49
CA GLN A 160 -23.07 33.86 -14.35
C GLN A 160 -21.77 34.66 -14.48
N SER A 161 -21.84 35.84 -15.13
CA SER A 161 -20.76 36.83 -15.14
C SER A 161 -21.06 37.94 -14.13
N ASN A 162 -20.05 38.30 -13.33
CA ASN A 162 -20.16 39.45 -12.43
C ASN A 162 -20.07 40.81 -13.18
N ASN A 163 -19.59 40.80 -14.45
CA ASN A 163 -19.49 41.99 -15.29
C ASN A 163 -19.80 41.65 -16.76
N PRO A 164 -21.10 41.55 -17.14
CA PRO A 164 -21.50 41.23 -18.51
C PRO A 164 -21.06 42.25 -19.55
N GLY A 165 -20.74 43.48 -19.14
CA GLY A 165 -20.18 44.50 -20.01
C GLY A 165 -18.74 44.20 -20.46
N VAL A 166 -18.02 43.37 -19.71
CA VAL A 166 -16.66 42.92 -20.05
C VAL A 166 -16.71 41.53 -20.69
N ALA A 167 -17.40 40.57 -20.09
CA ALA A 167 -17.55 39.24 -20.64
C ALA A 167 -18.94 38.68 -20.32
N THR A 168 -19.59 38.06 -21.30
CA THR A 168 -20.85 37.33 -21.13
C THR A 168 -20.57 35.83 -21.10
N VAL A 169 -21.49 35.05 -20.52
CA VAL A 169 -21.41 33.57 -20.49
C VAL A 169 -22.77 32.96 -20.83
N THR A 170 -22.77 31.89 -21.61
CA THR A 170 -23.99 31.14 -21.94
C THR A 170 -24.29 30.11 -20.86
N SER A 171 -25.49 29.51 -20.89
CA SER A 171 -25.86 28.39 -20.02
C SER A 171 -24.99 27.14 -20.21
N SER A 172 -24.24 27.02 -21.30
CA SER A 172 -23.28 25.93 -21.57
C SER A 172 -21.84 26.26 -21.12
N GLY A 173 -21.61 27.47 -20.54
CA GLY A 173 -20.28 27.89 -20.11
C GLY A 173 -19.41 28.51 -21.22
N LEU A 174 -19.98 28.82 -22.38
CA LEU A 174 -19.26 29.55 -23.43
C LEU A 174 -19.22 31.05 -23.10
N VAL A 175 -18.00 31.54 -22.85
CA VAL A 175 -17.73 32.95 -22.56
C VAL A 175 -17.47 33.71 -23.86
N THR A 176 -18.01 34.93 -23.96
CA THR A 176 -17.72 35.88 -25.07
C THR A 176 -17.17 37.18 -24.49
N GLY A 177 -16.01 37.63 -24.99
CA GLY A 177 -15.42 38.91 -24.63
C GLY A 177 -16.20 40.08 -25.27
N VAL A 178 -16.56 41.09 -24.48
CA VAL A 178 -17.35 42.24 -24.91
C VAL A 178 -16.50 43.50 -25.01
N THR A 179 -15.81 43.88 -23.93
CA THR A 179 -14.89 45.00 -23.88
C THR A 179 -13.66 44.68 -23.04
N ASN A 180 -12.59 45.45 -23.22
CA ASN A 180 -11.37 45.26 -22.40
C ASN A 180 -11.69 45.38 -20.90
N GLY A 181 -11.07 44.48 -20.12
CA GLY A 181 -11.23 44.44 -18.67
C GLY A 181 -11.19 43.03 -18.11
N ALA A 182 -11.50 42.92 -16.83
CA ALA A 182 -11.60 41.63 -16.15
C ALA A 182 -13.05 41.38 -15.69
N ALA A 183 -13.49 40.15 -15.83
CA ALA A 183 -14.76 39.67 -15.31
C ALA A 183 -14.55 38.31 -14.60
N VAL A 184 -15.30 38.04 -13.54
CA VAL A 184 -15.35 36.74 -12.90
C VAL A 184 -16.57 35.98 -13.39
N ILE A 185 -16.35 34.86 -14.02
CA ILE A 185 -17.41 33.93 -14.41
C ILE A 185 -17.54 32.88 -13.30
N SER A 186 -18.75 32.68 -12.81
CA SER A 186 -19.08 31.73 -11.78
C SER A 186 -19.96 30.59 -12.31
N ALA A 187 -19.72 29.40 -11.82
CA ALA A 187 -20.60 28.24 -11.96
C ALA A 187 -21.14 27.88 -10.58
N SER A 188 -22.44 27.75 -10.42
CA SER A 188 -23.05 27.47 -9.12
C SER A 188 -24.10 26.36 -9.20
N ILE A 189 -24.22 25.58 -8.13
CA ILE A 189 -25.28 24.60 -7.90
C ILE A 189 -25.43 24.35 -6.39
N GLY A 190 -26.65 24.36 -5.87
CA GLY A 190 -26.95 24.00 -4.49
C GLY A 190 -26.20 24.81 -3.41
N GLY A 191 -25.85 26.09 -3.71
CA GLY A 191 -25.08 26.95 -2.80
C GLY A 191 -23.55 26.83 -2.91
N TYR A 192 -23.02 25.89 -3.70
CA TYR A 192 -21.61 25.77 -4.02
C TYR A 192 -21.25 26.65 -5.22
N LEU A 193 -20.02 27.17 -5.22
CA LEU A 193 -19.56 28.14 -6.21
C LEU A 193 -18.14 27.76 -6.67
N GLY A 194 -17.93 27.68 -7.99
CA GLY A 194 -16.63 27.66 -8.63
C GLY A 194 -16.48 28.89 -9.52
N THR A 195 -15.28 29.45 -9.68
CA THR A 195 -15.05 30.67 -10.42
C THR A 195 -13.86 30.56 -11.38
N SER A 196 -13.91 31.33 -12.46
CA SER A 196 -12.77 31.62 -13.33
C SER A 196 -12.69 33.13 -13.60
N THR A 197 -11.51 33.71 -13.46
CA THR A 197 -11.25 35.08 -13.85
C THR A 197 -10.98 35.15 -15.36
N ILE A 198 -11.78 35.93 -16.07
CA ILE A 198 -11.62 36.15 -17.51
C ILE A 198 -11.03 37.53 -17.72
N THR A 199 -9.93 37.61 -18.43
CA THR A 199 -9.38 38.89 -18.92
C THR A 199 -9.72 39.03 -20.38
N VAL A 200 -10.46 40.10 -20.72
CA VAL A 200 -10.81 40.44 -22.09
C VAL A 200 -9.90 41.56 -22.57
N GLN A 201 -9.28 41.39 -23.74
CA GLN A 201 -8.41 42.39 -24.35
C GLN A 201 -8.72 42.53 -25.84
N THR A 202 -8.49 43.73 -26.40
CA THR A 202 -8.50 43.94 -27.87
C THR A 202 -7.37 43.13 -28.49
N VAL A 203 -7.58 42.63 -29.71
CA VAL A 203 -6.55 41.91 -30.48
C VAL A 203 -5.24 42.70 -30.41
N ILE A 204 -4.24 42.12 -29.82
CA ILE A 204 -2.90 42.70 -29.77
C ILE A 204 -2.31 42.56 -31.16
N THR A 205 -2.05 43.66 -31.84
CA THR A 205 -1.35 43.69 -33.13
C THR A 205 0.16 43.50 -32.98
N LEU A 206 0.65 43.36 -31.76
CA LEU A 206 2.05 43.02 -31.44
C LEU A 206 2.10 41.51 -31.15
N GLY A 207 2.84 40.76 -31.94
CA GLY A 207 3.08 39.35 -31.72
C GLY A 207 3.68 39.08 -30.34
N PRO A 208 3.56 37.90 -29.78
CA PRO A 208 4.17 37.56 -28.51
C PRO A 208 5.68 37.76 -28.60
N SER A 209 6.29 38.28 -27.55
CA SER A 209 7.76 38.33 -27.45
C SER A 209 8.32 36.95 -27.08
N SER A 210 7.51 36.11 -26.41
CA SER A 210 7.88 34.75 -26.06
C SER A 210 6.64 33.88 -25.80
N VAL A 211 6.79 32.57 -26.00
CA VAL A 211 5.88 31.51 -25.53
C VAL A 211 6.67 30.57 -24.63
N THR A 212 6.12 30.26 -23.48
CA THR A 212 6.67 29.24 -22.58
C THR A 212 5.71 28.05 -22.51
N VAL A 213 6.25 26.84 -22.49
CA VAL A 213 5.49 25.59 -22.35
C VAL A 213 5.80 24.98 -20.98
N ALA A 214 4.77 24.65 -20.24
CA ALA A 214 4.90 24.02 -18.92
C ALA A 214 4.15 22.66 -18.89
N PRO A 215 4.76 21.63 -18.27
CA PRO A 215 6.11 21.61 -17.70
C PRO A 215 7.19 21.70 -18.78
N ALA A 216 8.35 22.29 -18.49
CA ALA A 216 9.47 22.41 -19.44
C ALA A 216 10.11 21.04 -19.77
N THR A 217 10.01 20.09 -18.87
CA THR A 217 10.45 18.70 -19.06
C THR A 217 9.42 17.75 -18.46
N ALA A 218 9.25 16.58 -19.07
CA ALA A 218 8.41 15.52 -18.53
C ALA A 218 9.01 14.14 -18.84
N VAL A 219 8.79 13.19 -17.93
CA VAL A 219 9.07 11.77 -18.16
C VAL A 219 7.75 11.03 -18.07
N VAL A 220 7.45 10.22 -19.08
CA VAL A 220 6.21 9.42 -19.13
C VAL A 220 6.52 7.98 -19.52
N GLY A 221 5.67 7.04 -19.15
CA GLY A 221 5.73 5.67 -19.67
C GLY A 221 4.96 5.51 -20.96
N ILE A 222 5.11 4.37 -21.63
CA ILE A 222 4.28 4.01 -22.79
C ILE A 222 2.81 3.98 -22.38
N GLY A 223 1.93 4.63 -23.17
CA GLY A 223 0.49 4.76 -22.93
C GLY A 223 0.12 5.74 -21.80
N ARG A 224 1.09 6.36 -21.13
CA ARG A 224 0.84 7.39 -20.10
C ARG A 224 0.83 8.78 -20.72
N THR A 225 0.15 9.70 -20.04
CA THR A 225 -0.08 11.05 -20.56
C THR A 225 0.47 12.12 -19.63
N VAL A 226 0.84 13.26 -20.22
CA VAL A 226 1.15 14.51 -19.53
C VAL A 226 0.43 15.66 -20.23
N GLN A 227 -0.16 16.58 -19.46
CA GLN A 227 -0.80 17.78 -19.99
C GLN A 227 0.22 18.89 -20.08
N PHE A 228 0.33 19.53 -21.26
CA PHE A 228 1.11 20.75 -21.49
C PHE A 228 0.21 21.96 -21.58
N GLU A 229 0.70 23.08 -21.06
CA GLU A 229 0.06 24.39 -21.13
C GLU A 229 1.04 25.39 -21.76
N ALA A 230 0.52 26.28 -22.60
CA ALA A 230 1.29 27.34 -23.23
C ALA A 230 0.92 28.70 -22.60
N THR A 231 1.93 29.45 -22.20
CA THR A 231 1.79 30.84 -21.75
C THR A 231 2.51 31.76 -22.73
N ALA A 232 1.77 32.65 -23.39
CA ALA A 232 2.36 33.67 -24.22
C ALA A 232 2.62 34.96 -23.40
N THR A 233 3.70 35.67 -23.74
CA THR A 233 4.07 36.94 -23.10
C THR A 233 4.30 37.98 -24.20
N ASP A 234 3.71 39.16 -24.12
CA ASP A 234 3.92 40.25 -25.10
C ASP A 234 5.22 41.04 -24.82
N SER A 235 5.57 41.94 -25.72
CA SER A 235 6.74 42.80 -25.59
C SER A 235 6.71 43.76 -24.39
N SER A 236 5.54 43.93 -23.78
CA SER A 236 5.33 44.75 -22.58
C SER A 236 5.39 43.95 -21.28
N GLY A 237 5.59 42.62 -21.38
CA GLY A 237 5.66 41.69 -20.24
C GLY A 237 4.28 41.22 -19.75
N ASN A 238 3.18 41.49 -20.45
CA ASN A 238 1.87 40.98 -20.10
C ASN A 238 1.81 39.49 -20.48
N THR A 239 1.35 38.66 -19.56
CA THR A 239 1.24 37.20 -19.75
C THR A 239 -0.19 36.77 -20.08
N PHE A 240 -0.32 35.83 -20.99
CA PHE A 240 -1.57 35.22 -21.45
C PHE A 240 -1.50 33.72 -21.15
N PRO A 241 -1.78 33.29 -19.90
CA PRO A 241 -1.78 31.87 -19.54
C PRO A 241 -2.90 31.16 -20.28
N ASN A 242 -2.70 29.86 -20.56
CA ASN A 242 -3.62 29.04 -21.35
C ASN A 242 -3.94 29.63 -22.74
N ALA A 243 -2.94 30.24 -23.39
CA ALA A 243 -3.08 30.68 -24.76
C ALA A 243 -3.48 29.49 -25.64
N THR A 244 -4.47 29.67 -26.52
CA THR A 244 -4.84 28.64 -27.51
C THR A 244 -3.63 28.36 -28.38
N ALA A 245 -2.95 27.24 -28.11
CA ALA A 245 -1.74 26.83 -28.80
C ALA A 245 -2.04 25.72 -29.80
N THR A 246 -1.31 25.72 -30.90
CA THR A 246 -1.16 24.53 -31.74
C THR A 246 0.03 23.73 -31.24
N TRP A 247 -0.13 22.41 -31.17
CA TRP A 247 0.83 21.53 -30.56
C TRP A 247 1.45 20.60 -31.60
N VAL A 248 2.77 20.45 -31.57
CA VAL A 248 3.51 19.55 -32.45
C VAL A 248 4.54 18.78 -31.65
N SER A 249 4.61 17.46 -31.87
CA SER A 249 5.71 16.62 -31.44
C SER A 249 6.75 16.51 -32.54
N SER A 250 8.05 16.57 -32.18
CA SER A 250 9.13 16.36 -33.16
C SER A 250 9.16 14.93 -33.72
N ASP A 251 8.58 13.97 -32.97
CA ASP A 251 8.37 12.58 -33.42
C ASP A 251 7.09 12.00 -32.79
N PRO A 252 5.95 12.01 -33.52
CA PRO A 252 4.71 11.42 -33.03
C PRO A 252 4.76 9.90 -32.81
N GLY A 253 5.76 9.20 -33.36
CA GLY A 253 6.00 7.77 -33.11
C GLY A 253 6.60 7.52 -31.72
N VAL A 254 7.22 8.53 -31.10
CA VAL A 254 7.73 8.50 -29.73
C VAL A 254 6.71 9.11 -28.75
N VAL A 255 6.20 10.31 -29.06
CA VAL A 255 5.14 10.97 -28.28
C VAL A 255 4.11 11.56 -29.23
N SER A 256 2.88 11.10 -29.13
CA SER A 256 1.74 11.78 -29.80
C SER A 256 1.22 12.89 -28.89
N ILE A 257 0.73 14.00 -29.50
CA ILE A 257 0.13 15.10 -28.76
C ILE A 257 -1.19 15.51 -29.38
N SER A 258 -2.19 15.77 -28.55
CA SER A 258 -3.51 16.22 -28.96
C SER A 258 -3.55 17.74 -29.22
N SER A 259 -4.60 18.22 -29.89
CA SER A 259 -4.85 19.66 -30.06
C SER A 259 -5.04 20.43 -28.75
N THR A 260 -5.28 19.73 -27.64
CA THR A 260 -5.43 20.34 -26.30
C THR A 260 -4.13 20.30 -25.48
N GLY A 261 -3.02 19.84 -26.05
CA GLY A 261 -1.73 19.74 -25.35
C GLY A 261 -1.57 18.49 -24.49
N LEU A 262 -2.46 17.48 -24.63
CA LEU A 262 -2.29 16.20 -23.94
C LEU A 262 -1.33 15.32 -24.74
N ALA A 263 -0.13 15.11 -24.20
CA ALA A 263 0.90 14.27 -24.81
C ALA A 263 0.80 12.83 -24.26
N THR A 264 0.98 11.83 -25.13
CA THR A 264 0.94 10.40 -24.79
C THR A 264 2.23 9.73 -25.26
N GLY A 265 2.91 9.01 -24.37
CA GLY A 265 4.09 8.19 -24.72
C GLY A 265 3.70 7.00 -25.60
N VAL A 266 4.40 6.81 -26.72
CA VAL A 266 4.12 5.75 -27.71
C VAL A 266 5.24 4.71 -27.73
N THR A 267 6.49 5.15 -27.89
CA THR A 267 7.69 4.29 -27.83
C THR A 267 8.79 4.98 -27.06
N ALA A 268 9.80 4.21 -26.59
CA ALA A 268 10.95 4.77 -25.88
C ALA A 268 11.70 5.81 -26.73
N GLY A 269 12.08 6.90 -26.13
CA GLY A 269 12.82 7.97 -26.81
C GLY A 269 12.61 9.33 -26.16
N THR A 270 13.28 10.34 -26.68
CA THR A 270 13.14 11.72 -26.24
C THR A 270 12.75 12.61 -27.41
N VAL A 271 11.73 13.43 -27.22
CA VAL A 271 11.21 14.34 -28.23
C VAL A 271 11.07 15.75 -27.67
N THR A 272 10.99 16.72 -28.58
CA THR A 272 10.59 18.09 -28.28
C THR A 272 9.11 18.27 -28.61
N ILE A 273 8.34 18.75 -27.66
CA ILE A 273 6.98 19.25 -27.87
C ILE A 273 7.06 20.76 -28.08
N THR A 274 6.48 21.23 -29.17
CA THR A 274 6.38 22.65 -29.48
C THR A 274 4.93 23.10 -29.34
N GLY A 275 4.71 24.13 -28.55
CA GLY A 275 3.44 24.85 -28.42
C GLY A 275 3.56 26.21 -29.09
N SER A 276 2.80 26.45 -30.16
CA SER A 276 2.82 27.71 -30.92
C SER A 276 1.56 28.52 -30.62
N ALA A 277 1.73 29.74 -30.18
CA ALA A 277 0.62 30.66 -29.90
C ALA A 277 0.97 32.07 -30.39
N PHE A 278 0.04 32.78 -31.02
CA PHE A 278 0.16 34.17 -31.51
C PHE A 278 1.39 34.43 -32.39
N GLY A 279 1.92 33.38 -33.06
CA GLY A 279 3.10 33.46 -33.93
C GLY A 279 4.46 33.28 -33.23
N GLY A 280 4.46 32.97 -31.95
CA GLY A 280 5.66 32.54 -31.21
C GLY A 280 5.59 31.08 -30.84
N ASP A 281 6.77 30.48 -30.58
CA ASP A 281 6.96 29.08 -30.22
C ASP A 281 7.58 28.95 -28.82
N GLY A 282 7.06 28.02 -28.05
CA GLY A 282 7.65 27.54 -26.81
C GLY A 282 7.89 26.03 -26.89
N THR A 283 8.90 25.53 -26.20
CA THR A 283 9.25 24.11 -26.28
C THR A 283 9.33 23.47 -24.91
N ALA A 284 9.03 22.16 -24.87
CA ALA A 284 9.26 21.27 -23.74
C ALA A 284 9.92 19.98 -24.23
N THR A 285 10.70 19.33 -23.36
CA THR A 285 11.29 18.03 -23.64
C THR A 285 10.49 16.93 -22.96
N VAL A 286 10.09 15.89 -23.70
CA VAL A 286 9.43 14.70 -23.17
C VAL A 286 10.30 13.48 -23.42
N THR A 287 10.59 12.74 -22.34
CA THR A 287 11.25 11.44 -22.44
C THR A 287 10.25 10.34 -22.13
N VAL A 288 10.07 9.43 -23.08
CA VAL A 288 9.33 8.18 -22.85
C VAL A 288 10.30 7.16 -22.27
N GLN A 289 10.10 6.90 -20.97
CA GLN A 289 10.92 5.95 -20.21
C GLN A 289 10.37 4.54 -20.38
N VAL A 290 11.27 3.59 -20.67
CA VAL A 290 10.96 2.16 -20.65
C VAL A 290 11.97 1.45 -19.78
N LEU A 291 11.48 0.79 -18.73
CA LEU A 291 12.28 0.02 -17.81
C LEU A 291 12.08 -1.48 -18.07
N ASN A 292 13.13 -2.15 -18.51
CA ASN A 292 13.18 -3.60 -18.54
C ASN A 292 13.77 -4.08 -17.23
N LEU A 293 12.92 -4.54 -16.30
CA LEU A 293 13.31 -4.88 -14.95
C LEU A 293 13.76 -6.34 -14.84
N THR A 294 14.82 -6.60 -14.07
CA THR A 294 15.34 -7.94 -13.80
C THR A 294 15.04 -8.42 -12.39
N ALA A 295 14.87 -7.49 -11.44
CA ALA A 295 14.57 -7.77 -10.05
C ALA A 295 13.70 -6.67 -9.44
N VAL A 296 12.96 -7.01 -8.40
CA VAL A 296 12.22 -6.08 -7.52
C VAL A 296 12.37 -6.54 -6.07
N SER A 297 12.55 -5.60 -5.16
CA SER A 297 12.60 -5.81 -3.71
C SER A 297 11.65 -4.85 -3.02
N ALA A 298 10.78 -5.37 -2.18
CA ALA A 298 9.86 -4.61 -1.35
C ALA A 298 10.47 -4.42 0.04
N GLY A 299 10.50 -3.17 0.51
CA GLY A 299 10.88 -2.77 1.86
C GLY A 299 9.67 -2.49 2.74
N ASP A 300 9.76 -1.53 3.68
CA ASP A 300 8.61 -1.13 4.48
C ASP A 300 7.67 -0.21 3.69
N LEU A 301 8.12 1.01 3.43
CA LEU A 301 7.34 2.04 2.72
C LEU A 301 7.89 2.35 1.33
N HIS A 302 8.87 1.59 0.85
CA HIS A 302 9.48 1.76 -0.47
C HIS A 302 9.74 0.42 -1.15
N SER A 303 9.95 0.48 -2.44
CA SER A 303 10.41 -0.65 -3.26
C SER A 303 11.53 -0.20 -4.17
N CYS A 304 12.45 -1.08 -4.46
CA CYS A 304 13.51 -0.86 -5.45
C CYS A 304 13.53 -1.97 -6.49
N SER A 305 13.92 -1.62 -7.71
CA SER A 305 14.02 -2.55 -8.83
C SER A 305 15.35 -2.37 -9.56
N LEU A 306 15.84 -3.42 -10.21
CA LEU A 306 16.99 -3.35 -11.12
C LEU A 306 16.53 -3.40 -12.56
N ALA A 307 17.05 -2.51 -13.38
CA ALA A 307 16.93 -2.59 -14.82
C ALA A 307 17.98 -3.52 -15.42
N THR A 308 17.80 -3.89 -16.68
CA THR A 308 18.71 -4.82 -17.41
C THR A 308 20.13 -4.29 -17.56
N ASP A 309 20.32 -2.98 -17.49
CA ASP A 309 21.65 -2.33 -17.49
C ASP A 309 22.30 -2.29 -16.10
N GLY A 310 21.61 -2.77 -15.07
CA GLY A 310 22.05 -2.75 -13.69
C GLY A 310 21.74 -1.46 -12.94
N SER A 311 21.10 -0.47 -13.56
CA SER A 311 20.67 0.74 -12.84
C SER A 311 19.57 0.39 -11.84
N ALA A 312 19.61 1.01 -10.65
CA ALA A 312 18.58 0.85 -9.62
C ALA A 312 17.53 1.95 -9.73
N TRP A 313 16.26 1.57 -9.58
CA TRP A 313 15.09 2.43 -9.65
C TRP A 313 14.22 2.17 -8.45
N CYS A 314 14.03 3.17 -7.61
CA CYS A 314 13.27 3.05 -6.37
C CYS A 314 11.99 3.89 -6.42
N PHE A 315 11.00 3.54 -5.62
CA PHE A 315 9.72 4.22 -5.54
C PHE A 315 9.07 3.98 -4.17
N GLY A 316 8.24 4.89 -3.73
CA GLY A 316 7.62 4.85 -2.41
C GLY A 316 8.02 6.02 -1.54
N GLY A 317 8.07 5.79 -0.22
CA GLY A 317 8.51 6.74 0.78
C GLY A 317 10.00 7.07 0.66
N ASP A 318 10.36 8.35 0.92
CA ASP A 318 11.73 8.85 0.83
C ASP A 318 12.10 9.78 2.00
N GLN A 319 11.40 9.68 3.10
CA GLN A 319 11.64 10.54 4.28
C GLN A 319 12.99 10.31 4.95
N ALA A 320 13.67 9.25 4.62
CA ALA A 320 14.99 8.88 5.10
C ALA A 320 15.96 8.62 3.93
N ASP A 321 15.73 9.22 2.77
CA ASP A 321 16.58 9.08 1.57
C ASP A 321 16.67 7.66 1.00
N GLN A 322 15.70 6.79 1.32
CA GLN A 322 15.75 5.38 0.94
C GLN A 322 15.57 5.11 -0.56
N LEU A 323 15.13 6.11 -1.34
CA LEU A 323 15.10 6.03 -2.81
C LEU A 323 16.47 6.30 -3.44
N GLY A 324 17.37 6.97 -2.74
CA GLY A 324 18.73 7.23 -3.19
C GLY A 324 18.83 8.25 -4.33
N ASP A 325 17.82 9.08 -4.53
CA ASP A 325 17.74 10.08 -5.60
C ASP A 325 18.08 11.52 -5.13
N SER A 326 18.40 11.70 -3.83
CA SER A 326 18.73 12.95 -3.15
C SER A 326 17.61 13.98 -3.12
N THR A 327 16.36 13.57 -3.06
CA THR A 327 15.22 14.52 -3.08
C THR A 327 14.42 14.58 -1.80
N GLU A 328 14.52 13.59 -0.90
CA GLU A 328 13.68 13.40 0.31
C GLU A 328 12.17 13.47 -0.03
N THR A 329 11.81 13.13 -1.27
CA THR A 329 10.44 13.26 -1.78
C THR A 329 9.89 11.91 -2.20
N ASN A 330 8.78 11.52 -1.59
CA ASN A 330 8.08 10.29 -1.96
C ASN A 330 7.74 10.24 -3.45
N SER A 331 7.89 9.09 -4.07
CA SER A 331 7.58 8.94 -5.49
C SER A 331 6.69 7.72 -5.74
N SER A 332 5.52 7.94 -6.36
CA SER A 332 4.66 6.86 -6.84
C SER A 332 5.14 6.25 -8.18
N SER A 333 6.25 6.74 -8.70
CA SER A 333 6.85 6.31 -9.96
C SER A 333 8.31 5.93 -9.73
N PRO A 334 8.87 4.95 -10.45
CA PRO A 334 10.29 4.64 -10.34
C PRO A 334 11.17 5.86 -10.62
N VAL A 335 12.05 6.19 -9.68
CA VAL A 335 13.10 7.21 -9.81
C VAL A 335 14.46 6.54 -9.79
N ALA A 336 15.40 7.01 -10.62
CA ALA A 336 16.73 6.44 -10.67
C ALA A 336 17.57 6.84 -9.45
N THR A 337 18.24 5.89 -8.82
CA THR A 337 19.24 6.20 -7.80
C THR A 337 20.41 6.99 -8.42
N LYS A 338 20.95 7.95 -7.67
CA LYS A 338 22.09 8.75 -8.13
C LYS A 338 23.43 8.01 -7.94
N GLY A 339 24.50 8.58 -8.52
CA GLY A 339 25.85 8.05 -8.40
C GLY A 339 26.33 7.22 -9.58
N GLY A 340 25.44 6.85 -10.52
CA GLY A 340 25.82 6.15 -11.77
C GLY A 340 26.36 4.74 -11.54
N LEU A 341 26.02 4.11 -10.41
CA LEU A 341 26.41 2.74 -10.08
C LEU A 341 25.49 1.73 -10.77
N HIS A 342 26.08 0.59 -11.14
CA HIS A 342 25.34 -0.56 -11.69
C HIS A 342 25.42 -1.73 -10.73
N PHE A 343 24.24 -2.30 -10.43
CA PHE A 343 24.09 -3.36 -9.44
C PHE A 343 23.65 -4.68 -10.08
N ALA A 344 24.02 -5.78 -9.46
CA ALA A 344 23.64 -7.14 -9.81
C ALA A 344 22.57 -7.73 -8.87
N ALA A 345 22.48 -7.19 -7.65
CA ALA A 345 21.48 -7.59 -6.65
C ALA A 345 21.13 -6.38 -5.78
N LEU A 346 19.91 -6.39 -5.21
CA LEU A 346 19.48 -5.39 -4.23
C LEU A 346 18.56 -6.01 -3.18
N SER A 347 18.49 -5.36 -2.03
CA SER A 347 17.58 -5.69 -0.93
C SER A 347 17.14 -4.40 -0.25
N SER A 348 15.82 -4.21 -0.18
CA SER A 348 15.19 -3.09 0.51
C SER A 348 14.87 -3.50 1.94
N GLY A 349 15.29 -2.68 2.91
CA GLY A 349 14.98 -2.82 4.33
C GLY A 349 13.79 -1.95 4.76
N TYR A 350 13.78 -1.53 6.04
CA TYR A 350 12.72 -0.65 6.56
C TYR A 350 12.80 0.74 5.90
N ALA A 351 13.88 1.46 6.15
CA ALA A 351 14.12 2.81 5.62
C ALA A 351 15.49 2.94 4.94
N HIS A 352 16.10 1.82 4.54
CA HIS A 352 17.37 1.79 3.83
C HIS A 352 17.33 0.74 2.71
N THR A 353 18.25 0.86 1.77
CA THR A 353 18.42 -0.09 0.67
C THR A 353 19.88 -0.46 0.55
N CYS A 354 20.16 -1.74 0.32
CA CYS A 354 21.50 -2.24 0.04
C CYS A 354 21.55 -2.95 -1.31
N ALA A 355 22.69 -2.84 -2.01
CA ALA A 355 22.86 -3.46 -3.33
C ALA A 355 24.31 -3.94 -3.52
N LEU A 356 24.47 -4.94 -4.38
CA LEU A 356 25.78 -5.47 -4.78
C LEU A 356 26.06 -5.10 -6.24
N THR A 357 27.26 -4.59 -6.49
CA THR A 357 27.78 -4.47 -7.86
C THR A 357 28.17 -5.83 -8.43
N ALA A 358 28.39 -5.92 -9.76
CA ALA A 358 28.91 -7.13 -10.40
C ALA A 358 30.30 -7.53 -9.86
N ALA A 359 31.05 -6.60 -9.25
CA ALA A 359 32.30 -6.86 -8.58
C ALA A 359 32.13 -7.34 -7.13
N SER A 360 30.90 -7.66 -6.70
CA SER A 360 30.56 -8.14 -5.34
C SER A 360 30.85 -7.10 -4.23
N VAL A 361 30.92 -5.83 -4.56
CA VAL A 361 31.05 -4.72 -3.59
C VAL A 361 29.67 -4.28 -3.17
N ALA A 362 29.45 -4.16 -1.85
CA ALA A 362 28.19 -3.70 -1.29
C ALA A 362 28.15 -2.18 -1.17
N TYR A 363 27.00 -1.61 -1.51
CA TYR A 363 26.63 -0.22 -1.30
C TYR A 363 25.26 -0.17 -0.62
N CYS A 364 25.09 0.74 0.33
CA CYS A 364 23.81 0.98 0.98
C CYS A 364 23.48 2.48 0.96
N TRP A 365 22.21 2.84 1.12
CA TRP A 365 21.74 4.23 1.21
C TRP A 365 20.43 4.31 1.98
N GLY A 366 20.05 5.50 2.41
CA GLY A 366 18.88 5.76 3.23
C GLY A 366 19.22 6.00 4.68
N ASP A 367 18.38 5.53 5.59
CA ASP A 367 18.56 5.63 7.04
C ASP A 367 19.86 4.96 7.51
N ASN A 368 20.45 5.54 8.56
CA ASN A 368 21.69 5.04 9.16
C ASN A 368 21.79 5.31 10.68
N LEU A 369 20.64 5.51 11.34
CA LEU A 369 20.62 5.82 12.78
C LEU A 369 21.20 4.70 13.66
N SER A 370 21.15 3.47 13.18
CA SER A 370 21.70 2.30 13.85
C SER A 370 23.04 1.82 13.24
N GLY A 371 23.50 2.43 12.14
CA GLY A 371 24.67 2.01 11.39
C GLY A 371 24.37 0.98 10.31
N GLU A 372 23.12 0.88 9.84
CA GLU A 372 22.61 -0.12 8.90
C GLU A 372 23.18 0.02 7.49
N LEU A 373 23.84 1.14 7.17
CA LEU A 373 24.55 1.31 5.89
C LEU A 373 25.95 0.67 5.92
N GLY A 374 26.53 0.44 7.10
CA GLY A 374 27.82 -0.25 7.24
C GLY A 374 29.02 0.53 6.75
N ASP A 375 28.93 1.83 6.58
CA ASP A 375 29.95 2.73 6.05
C ASP A 375 30.94 3.23 7.13
N GLY A 376 30.74 2.83 8.38
CA GLY A 376 31.51 3.25 9.55
C GLY A 376 30.96 4.51 10.23
N THR A 377 29.82 5.02 9.79
CA THR A 377 29.14 6.21 10.34
C THR A 377 27.73 5.87 10.83
N MET A 378 27.04 6.86 11.42
CA MET A 378 25.61 6.83 11.77
C MET A 378 24.86 7.96 11.03
N ALA A 379 25.38 8.44 9.91
CA ALA A 379 24.78 9.51 9.13
C ALA A 379 23.94 8.93 7.99
N HIS A 380 22.75 9.49 7.75
CA HIS A 380 21.95 9.16 6.57
C HIS A 380 22.70 9.48 5.29
N HIS A 381 22.46 8.67 4.26
CA HIS A 381 23.07 8.90 2.95
C HIS A 381 22.01 8.93 1.84
N PRO A 382 21.81 10.08 1.18
CA PRO A 382 20.81 10.24 0.12
C PRO A 382 21.25 9.63 -1.23
N THR A 383 22.41 8.98 -1.25
CA THR A 383 22.95 8.27 -2.42
C THR A 383 23.74 7.05 -1.97
N PRO A 384 23.94 6.03 -2.82
CA PRO A 384 24.67 4.83 -2.46
C PRO A 384 26.08 5.11 -1.94
N VAL A 385 26.40 4.64 -0.71
CA VAL A 385 27.72 4.69 -0.10
C VAL A 385 28.29 3.28 0.05
N ALA A 386 29.61 3.10 -0.12
CA ALA A 386 30.23 1.80 -0.03
C ALA A 386 30.27 1.28 1.42
N VAL A 387 29.91 0.01 1.61
CA VAL A 387 30.11 -0.68 2.88
C VAL A 387 31.61 -0.81 3.16
N THR A 388 32.02 -0.46 4.39
CA THR A 388 33.44 -0.43 4.79
C THR A 388 34.02 -1.83 5.03
N GLY A 389 35.34 -1.93 5.22
CA GLY A 389 36.04 -3.18 5.56
C GLY A 389 36.58 -3.98 4.37
N GLY A 390 36.31 -3.57 3.13
CA GLY A 390 36.87 -4.19 1.92
C GLY A 390 36.37 -5.63 1.68
N LEU A 391 35.22 -6.01 2.27
CA LEU A 391 34.61 -7.32 2.09
C LEU A 391 33.90 -7.39 0.73
N THR A 392 33.89 -8.59 0.14
CA THR A 392 33.09 -8.89 -1.04
C THR A 392 32.01 -9.90 -0.68
N PHE A 393 30.78 -9.64 -1.19
CA PHE A 393 29.61 -10.45 -0.86
C PHE A 393 28.99 -11.07 -2.09
N THR A 394 28.53 -12.30 -1.98
CA THR A 394 27.77 -13.02 -3.01
C THR A 394 26.26 -12.80 -2.87
N SER A 395 25.81 -12.43 -1.68
CA SER A 395 24.42 -12.03 -1.42
C SER A 395 24.37 -10.96 -0.32
N ILE A 396 23.32 -10.16 -0.35
CA ILE A 396 23.02 -9.11 0.62
C ILE A 396 21.56 -9.17 1.01
N THR A 397 21.26 -8.89 2.27
CA THR A 397 19.90 -8.82 2.79
C THR A 397 19.80 -7.64 3.77
N ALA A 398 18.75 -6.84 3.63
CA ALA A 398 18.41 -5.74 4.52
C ALA A 398 17.17 -6.12 5.34
N GLY A 399 17.25 -5.94 6.65
CA GLY A 399 16.15 -6.13 7.59
C GLY A 399 15.50 -4.80 7.98
N GLU A 400 15.02 -4.67 9.23
CA GLU A 400 14.48 -3.40 9.74
C GLU A 400 15.59 -2.33 9.76
N ASP A 401 16.48 -2.42 10.72
CA ASP A 401 17.58 -1.49 10.95
C ASP A 401 18.94 -2.22 10.96
N HIS A 402 19.05 -3.35 10.27
CA HIS A 402 20.32 -4.06 10.13
C HIS A 402 20.42 -4.70 8.75
N SER A 403 21.64 -4.91 8.33
CA SER A 403 21.98 -5.53 7.05
C SER A 403 22.96 -6.68 7.26
N CYS A 404 22.91 -7.69 6.39
CA CYS A 404 23.82 -8.81 6.39
C CYS A 404 24.28 -9.16 4.97
N GLY A 405 25.51 -9.65 4.83
CA GLY A 405 26.05 -10.16 3.57
C GLY A 405 26.75 -11.50 3.77
N LEU A 406 26.70 -12.36 2.75
CA LEU A 406 27.46 -13.61 2.68
C LEU A 406 28.67 -13.45 1.77
N THR A 407 29.84 -13.84 2.24
CA THR A 407 31.04 -13.98 1.40
C THR A 407 30.97 -15.25 0.53
N ALA A 408 31.85 -15.37 -0.45
CA ALA A 408 31.97 -16.57 -1.29
C ALA A 408 32.26 -17.87 -0.49
N ALA A 409 32.84 -17.74 0.70
CA ALA A 409 33.06 -18.86 1.62
C ALA A 409 31.82 -19.22 2.47
N GLY A 410 30.71 -18.49 2.30
CA GLY A 410 29.50 -18.66 3.11
C GLY A 410 29.59 -18.02 4.50
N ALA A 411 30.64 -17.27 4.80
CA ALA A 411 30.75 -16.55 6.07
C ALA A 411 29.78 -15.36 6.07
N ALA A 412 28.96 -15.26 7.10
CA ALA A 412 28.01 -14.16 7.27
C ALA A 412 28.64 -13.00 8.05
N TRP A 413 28.37 -11.81 7.59
CA TRP A 413 28.73 -10.54 8.22
C TRP A 413 27.48 -9.66 8.31
N CYS A 414 27.21 -9.10 9.48
CA CYS A 414 26.06 -8.23 9.70
C CYS A 414 26.49 -6.89 10.29
N TRP A 415 25.66 -5.85 10.13
CA TRP A 415 25.90 -4.51 10.65
C TRP A 415 24.57 -3.79 10.87
N GLY A 416 24.56 -2.68 11.63
CA GLY A 416 23.37 -1.95 12.02
C GLY A 416 22.96 -2.23 13.46
N ASN A 417 21.63 -2.26 13.69
CA ASN A 417 21.03 -2.50 14.99
C ASN A 417 21.35 -3.90 15.53
N ASN A 418 21.64 -3.95 16.84
CA ASN A 418 21.98 -5.20 17.52
C ASN A 418 21.38 -5.32 18.93
N LEU A 419 20.38 -4.51 19.26
CA LEU A 419 19.81 -4.48 20.61
C LEU A 419 19.18 -5.83 21.01
N SER A 420 18.73 -6.60 20.04
CA SER A 420 18.19 -7.97 20.22
C SER A 420 19.22 -9.07 19.92
N GLY A 421 20.45 -8.71 19.52
CA GLY A 421 21.48 -9.68 19.12
C GLY A 421 21.37 -10.12 17.64
N GLN A 422 20.65 -9.36 16.80
CA GLN A 422 20.38 -9.70 15.40
C GLN A 422 21.62 -9.70 14.50
N LEU A 423 22.76 -9.12 14.93
CA LEU A 423 24.03 -9.27 14.22
C LEU A 423 24.72 -10.62 14.45
N GLY A 424 24.31 -11.40 15.45
CA GLY A 424 24.81 -12.75 15.68
C GLY A 424 26.27 -12.86 16.12
N ASN A 425 26.90 -11.77 16.54
CA ASN A 425 28.33 -11.69 16.87
C ASN A 425 28.63 -11.96 18.36
N GLY A 426 27.63 -12.37 19.15
CA GLY A 426 27.74 -12.58 20.58
C GLY A 426 27.60 -11.32 21.44
N GLN A 427 27.27 -10.19 20.82
CA GLN A 427 27.08 -8.90 21.47
C GLN A 427 25.65 -8.40 21.24
N THR A 428 25.27 -7.31 21.95
CA THR A 428 23.97 -6.62 21.77
C THR A 428 24.20 -5.11 21.58
N VAL A 429 25.31 -4.74 20.95
CA VAL A 429 25.69 -3.36 20.67
C VAL A 429 25.67 -3.15 19.16
N ASN A 430 25.05 -2.07 18.70
CA ASN A 430 24.98 -1.68 17.28
C ASN A 430 26.37 -1.57 16.67
N SER A 431 26.48 -1.85 15.38
CA SER A 431 27.73 -1.71 14.65
C SER A 431 27.54 -0.98 13.32
N ALA A 432 28.21 0.15 13.15
CA ALA A 432 28.23 0.89 11.90
C ALA A 432 29.15 0.28 10.82
N ALA A 433 29.80 -0.85 11.12
CA ALA A 433 30.67 -1.56 10.19
C ALA A 433 30.35 -3.07 10.27
N PRO A 434 30.59 -3.84 9.19
CA PRO A 434 30.36 -5.27 9.18
C PRO A 434 31.09 -6.00 10.29
N VAL A 435 30.36 -6.80 11.10
CA VAL A 435 30.92 -7.70 12.12
C VAL A 435 30.61 -9.15 11.74
N ALA A 436 31.57 -10.04 11.99
CA ALA A 436 31.41 -11.46 11.66
C ALA A 436 30.38 -12.13 12.56
N VAL A 437 29.50 -12.93 11.99
CA VAL A 437 28.57 -13.80 12.72
C VAL A 437 29.38 -14.90 13.42
N SER A 438 29.06 -15.14 14.69
CA SER A 438 29.77 -16.14 15.52
C SER A 438 29.51 -17.59 15.09
N GLY A 439 30.40 -18.49 15.50
CA GLY A 439 30.23 -19.94 15.32
C GLY A 439 30.90 -20.54 14.08
N GLY A 440 31.43 -19.70 13.16
CA GLY A 440 32.14 -20.20 11.97
C GLY A 440 31.27 -21.01 11.01
N ILE A 441 29.94 -20.80 11.02
CA ILE A 441 28.98 -21.54 10.20
C ILE A 441 29.06 -20.99 8.76
N ALA A 442 29.18 -21.89 7.78
CA ALA A 442 29.11 -21.55 6.36
C ALA A 442 27.65 -21.65 5.89
N PHE A 443 27.05 -20.50 5.61
CA PHE A 443 25.68 -20.42 5.11
C PHE A 443 25.63 -20.44 3.58
N ALA A 444 24.60 -21.07 3.02
CA ALA A 444 24.26 -21.03 1.60
C ALA A 444 23.29 -19.87 1.29
N ALA A 445 22.45 -19.51 2.26
CA ALA A 445 21.55 -18.36 2.18
C ALA A 445 21.35 -17.75 3.57
N ILE A 446 21.05 -16.44 3.59
CA ILE A 446 20.75 -15.65 4.80
C ILE A 446 19.57 -14.73 4.52
N SER A 447 18.76 -14.47 5.55
CA SER A 447 17.61 -13.54 5.50
C SER A 447 17.58 -12.73 6.79
N ALA A 448 17.69 -11.42 6.66
CA ALA A 448 17.45 -10.48 7.74
C ALA A 448 15.94 -10.17 7.82
N GLY A 449 15.38 -10.28 9.02
CA GLY A 449 14.01 -9.91 9.33
C GLY A 449 13.95 -8.58 10.07
N PHE A 450 12.94 -8.39 10.92
CA PHE A 450 12.78 -7.16 11.69
C PHE A 450 13.88 -7.04 12.77
N GLN A 451 13.88 -7.91 13.76
CA GLN A 451 14.89 -7.95 14.84
C GLN A 451 15.53 -9.36 14.98
N ASN A 452 15.46 -10.14 13.93
CA ASN A 452 16.06 -11.46 13.86
C ASN A 452 16.73 -11.69 12.51
N THR A 453 17.62 -12.64 12.46
CA THR A 453 18.27 -13.08 11.24
C THR A 453 18.24 -14.60 11.21
N CYS A 454 18.01 -15.19 10.04
CA CYS A 454 18.08 -16.64 9.84
C CYS A 454 19.00 -16.96 8.66
N GLY A 455 19.65 -18.12 8.73
CA GLY A 455 20.48 -18.63 7.65
C GLY A 455 20.35 -20.14 7.51
N VAL A 456 20.55 -20.64 6.29
CA VAL A 456 20.55 -22.07 5.99
C VAL A 456 21.89 -22.46 5.39
N THR A 457 22.45 -23.60 5.84
CA THR A 457 23.69 -24.16 5.31
C THR A 457 23.44 -24.98 4.04
N ALA A 458 24.47 -25.28 3.27
CA ALA A 458 24.36 -26.14 2.10
C ALA A 458 23.86 -27.56 2.44
N ALA A 459 24.04 -28.01 3.69
CA ALA A 459 23.51 -29.28 4.20
C ALA A 459 22.03 -29.19 4.62
N GLY A 460 21.42 -28.01 4.56
CA GLY A 460 20.02 -27.80 4.92
C GLY A 460 19.76 -27.55 6.40
N ALA A 461 20.79 -27.41 7.23
CA ALA A 461 20.61 -26.99 8.62
C ALA A 461 20.31 -25.50 8.70
N ALA A 462 19.20 -25.14 9.35
CA ALA A 462 18.81 -23.75 9.57
C ALA A 462 19.24 -23.27 10.95
N TYR A 463 19.63 -22.02 11.03
CA TYR A 463 20.00 -21.32 12.25
C TYR A 463 19.33 -19.95 12.24
N CYS A 464 18.84 -19.51 13.40
CA CYS A 464 18.32 -18.15 13.58
C CYS A 464 18.95 -17.51 14.82
N TRP A 465 18.94 -16.17 14.87
CA TRP A 465 19.44 -15.39 16.01
C TRP A 465 18.75 -14.01 16.05
N GLY A 466 18.90 -13.30 17.16
CA GLY A 466 18.20 -12.07 17.44
C GLY A 466 17.03 -12.27 18.40
N ASP A 467 15.95 -11.49 18.22
CA ASP A 467 14.74 -11.58 19.04
C ASP A 467 14.05 -12.93 18.90
N ASN A 468 13.47 -13.39 20.03
CA ASN A 468 12.73 -14.66 20.12
C ASN A 468 11.47 -14.56 20.99
N THR A 469 11.00 -13.37 21.25
CA THR A 469 9.85 -13.14 22.15
C THR A 469 8.56 -13.79 21.66
N ARG A 470 8.47 -14.10 20.37
CA ARG A 470 7.37 -14.80 19.71
C ARG A 470 7.72 -16.20 19.22
N GLY A 471 8.95 -16.69 19.47
CA GLY A 471 9.42 -17.98 19.00
C GLY A 471 10.00 -17.99 17.58
N GLN A 472 10.33 -16.80 17.03
CA GLN A 472 10.82 -16.63 15.66
C GLN A 472 12.19 -17.26 15.39
N LEU A 473 12.91 -17.72 16.40
CA LEU A 473 14.13 -18.51 16.22
C LEU A 473 13.85 -20.02 15.98
N GLY A 474 12.64 -20.52 16.21
CA GLY A 474 12.23 -21.89 15.89
C GLY A 474 12.97 -22.99 16.65
N ASN A 475 13.60 -22.67 17.78
CA ASN A 475 14.45 -23.55 18.56
C ASN A 475 13.76 -24.21 19.78
N GLY A 476 12.43 -24.07 19.88
CA GLY A 476 11.61 -24.57 20.98
C GLY A 476 11.62 -23.68 22.24
N THR A 477 12.27 -22.52 22.19
CA THR A 477 12.34 -21.56 23.30
C THR A 477 11.71 -20.22 22.92
N LEU A 478 11.61 -19.29 23.88
CA LEU A 478 11.24 -17.89 23.67
C LEU A 478 12.38 -16.93 24.09
N THR A 479 13.59 -17.46 24.21
CA THR A 479 14.75 -16.68 24.65
C THR A 479 15.53 -16.18 23.44
N ALA A 480 15.77 -14.86 23.37
CA ALA A 480 16.60 -14.24 22.35
C ALA A 480 18.03 -14.78 22.38
N SER A 481 18.70 -14.74 21.24
CA SER A 481 20.08 -15.20 21.12
C SER A 481 20.93 -14.23 20.29
N ALA A 482 22.04 -13.79 20.86
CA ALA A 482 23.03 -12.97 20.15
C ALA A 482 24.00 -13.82 19.29
N VAL A 483 23.81 -15.12 19.21
CA VAL A 483 24.59 -16.04 18.36
C VAL A 483 23.64 -16.96 17.61
N PRO A 484 24.03 -17.51 16.46
CA PRO A 484 23.21 -18.47 15.74
C PRO A 484 22.82 -19.69 16.59
N VAL A 485 21.52 -19.95 16.73
CA VAL A 485 20.98 -21.17 17.35
C VAL A 485 20.27 -22.01 16.30
N ALA A 486 20.41 -23.33 16.40
CA ALA A 486 19.80 -24.25 15.44
C ALA A 486 18.26 -24.21 15.53
N VAL A 487 17.60 -24.11 14.39
CA VAL A 487 16.16 -24.34 14.26
C VAL A 487 15.89 -25.84 14.48
N THR A 488 14.95 -26.18 15.35
CA THR A 488 14.58 -27.55 15.65
C THR A 488 13.71 -28.13 14.54
N SER A 489 14.30 -28.79 13.55
CA SER A 489 13.61 -29.43 12.43
C SER A 489 14.16 -30.80 12.13
N ALA A 490 13.28 -31.75 11.81
CA ALA A 490 13.67 -33.10 11.36
C ALA A 490 14.00 -33.15 9.85
N THR A 491 13.61 -32.10 9.09
CA THR A 491 13.81 -32.04 7.65
C THR A 491 14.74 -30.87 7.27
N PRO A 492 15.69 -31.11 6.34
CA PRO A 492 16.58 -30.06 5.87
C PRO A 492 15.84 -29.02 5.02
N PHE A 493 16.22 -27.75 5.18
CA PHE A 493 15.71 -26.64 4.40
C PHE A 493 16.64 -26.29 3.23
N VAL A 494 16.07 -25.81 2.12
CA VAL A 494 16.82 -25.29 0.96
C VAL A 494 16.70 -23.77 0.83
N ALA A 495 15.70 -23.18 1.49
CA ALA A 495 15.49 -21.74 1.54
C ALA A 495 14.93 -21.34 2.91
N ILE A 496 15.20 -20.10 3.31
CA ILE A 496 14.70 -19.51 4.55
C ILE A 496 14.35 -18.05 4.31
N SER A 497 13.30 -17.56 4.98
CA SER A 497 12.87 -16.17 4.95
C SER A 497 12.43 -15.73 6.34
N SER A 498 12.94 -14.60 6.78
CA SER A 498 12.60 -13.95 8.05
C SER A 498 11.67 -12.77 7.81
N GLY A 499 10.56 -12.69 8.55
CA GLY A 499 9.63 -11.57 8.56
C GLY A 499 9.76 -10.73 9.83
N TYR A 500 8.65 -10.07 10.23
CA TYR A 500 8.62 -9.20 11.42
C TYR A 500 8.85 -10.00 12.72
N GLN A 501 8.01 -10.97 13.01
CA GLN A 501 8.07 -11.83 14.21
C GLN A 501 7.84 -13.30 13.89
N HIS A 502 8.09 -13.69 12.65
CA HIS A 502 7.98 -15.08 12.20
C HIS A 502 9.06 -15.38 11.18
N ALA A 503 9.29 -16.63 10.92
CA ALA A 503 10.18 -17.09 9.86
C ALA A 503 9.59 -18.34 9.19
N CYS A 504 9.96 -18.56 7.93
CA CYS A 504 9.53 -19.69 7.14
C CYS A 504 10.71 -20.33 6.42
N GLY A 505 10.69 -21.64 6.26
CA GLY A 505 11.66 -22.40 5.49
C GLY A 505 11.00 -23.35 4.50
N ILE A 506 11.66 -23.60 3.38
CA ILE A 506 11.22 -24.53 2.33
C ILE A 506 12.15 -25.74 2.35
N THR A 507 11.58 -26.95 2.37
CA THR A 507 12.33 -28.21 2.27
C THR A 507 12.65 -28.57 0.81
N THR A 508 13.52 -29.55 0.59
CA THR A 508 13.82 -30.09 -0.75
C THR A 508 12.59 -30.63 -1.49
N ALA A 509 11.56 -31.06 -0.74
CA ALA A 509 10.28 -31.50 -1.31
C ALA A 509 9.33 -30.35 -1.64
N GLY A 510 9.73 -29.09 -1.40
CA GLY A 510 8.89 -27.93 -1.59
C GLY A 510 7.87 -27.68 -0.48
N ALA A 511 7.87 -28.45 0.60
CA ALA A 511 6.99 -28.19 1.73
C ALA A 511 7.48 -26.97 2.51
N ALA A 512 6.55 -26.06 2.82
CA ALA A 512 6.81 -24.89 3.65
C ALA A 512 6.53 -25.21 5.13
N PHE A 513 7.42 -24.73 5.99
CA PHE A 513 7.26 -24.74 7.44
C PHE A 513 7.49 -23.32 7.95
N CYS A 514 6.59 -22.83 8.82
CA CYS A 514 6.70 -21.51 9.42
C CYS A 514 6.68 -21.61 10.95
N TRP A 515 7.25 -20.62 11.63
CA TRP A 515 7.33 -20.53 13.09
C TRP A 515 7.42 -19.07 13.54
N GLY A 516 7.13 -18.80 14.81
CA GLY A 516 7.04 -17.47 15.37
C GLY A 516 5.61 -17.05 15.64
N SER A 517 5.32 -15.77 15.51
CA SER A 517 3.98 -15.19 15.69
C SER A 517 2.99 -15.68 14.64
N ASN A 518 1.73 -15.89 15.07
CA ASN A 518 0.62 -16.31 14.20
C ASN A 518 -0.68 -15.54 14.48
N ASP A 519 -0.61 -14.40 15.15
CA ASP A 519 -1.79 -13.66 15.59
C ASP A 519 -2.70 -13.22 14.41
N GLN A 520 -2.14 -13.13 13.19
CA GLN A 520 -2.86 -12.82 11.95
C GLN A 520 -2.96 -14.02 10.98
N GLY A 521 -2.49 -15.20 11.38
CA GLY A 521 -2.46 -16.38 10.51
C GLY A 521 -1.23 -16.45 9.61
N GLN A 522 -0.18 -15.67 9.88
CA GLN A 522 1.05 -15.59 9.05
C GLN A 522 1.86 -16.87 8.96
N LEU A 523 1.61 -17.86 9.82
CA LEU A 523 2.20 -19.20 9.70
C LEU A 523 1.47 -20.10 8.69
N GLY A 524 0.22 -19.78 8.32
CA GLY A 524 -0.55 -20.50 7.31
C GLY A 524 -0.99 -21.90 7.75
N THR A 525 -1.10 -22.16 9.04
CA THR A 525 -1.36 -23.48 9.64
C THR A 525 -2.83 -23.89 9.69
N GLY A 526 -3.75 -22.96 9.37
CA GLY A 526 -5.20 -23.14 9.50
C GLY A 526 -5.77 -22.61 10.82
N ASP A 527 -4.90 -22.11 11.70
CA ASP A 527 -5.27 -21.46 12.98
C ASP A 527 -4.48 -20.16 13.17
N THR A 528 -4.55 -19.57 14.36
CA THR A 528 -3.80 -18.36 14.75
C THR A 528 -2.92 -18.59 15.97
N GLN A 529 -2.49 -19.83 16.21
CA GLN A 529 -1.61 -20.17 17.34
C GLN A 529 -0.16 -19.96 16.94
N SER A 530 0.57 -19.13 17.68
CA SER A 530 2.01 -18.92 17.53
C SER A 530 2.77 -20.21 17.88
N SER A 531 3.92 -20.43 17.23
CA SER A 531 4.76 -21.61 17.49
C SER A 531 6.22 -21.22 17.58
N ASN A 532 6.89 -21.73 18.61
CA ASN A 532 8.34 -21.65 18.74
C ASN A 532 9.10 -22.84 18.07
N LEU A 533 8.38 -23.67 17.30
CA LEU A 533 8.90 -24.75 16.48
C LEU A 533 8.33 -24.67 15.06
N PRO A 534 9.07 -25.12 14.03
CA PRO A 534 8.55 -25.18 12.67
C PRO A 534 7.28 -26.02 12.56
N ILE A 535 6.20 -25.42 12.05
CA ILE A 535 4.92 -26.10 11.75
C ILE A 535 4.67 -26.04 10.25
N ALA A 536 4.17 -27.15 9.68
CA ALA A 536 3.87 -27.23 8.26
C ALA A 536 2.73 -26.28 7.87
N VAL A 537 2.91 -25.57 6.76
CA VAL A 537 1.86 -24.76 6.13
C VAL A 537 0.75 -25.68 5.61
N ALA A 538 -0.50 -25.30 5.85
CA ALA A 538 -1.67 -26.07 5.47
C ALA A 538 -1.89 -26.11 3.94
N GLY A 539 -2.75 -27.04 3.48
CA GLY A 539 -3.18 -27.14 2.09
C GLY A 539 -2.31 -28.00 1.18
N GLY A 540 -1.18 -28.53 1.67
CA GLY A 540 -0.34 -29.47 0.91
C GLY A 540 0.27 -28.89 -0.37
N LEU A 541 0.42 -27.57 -0.46
CA LEU A 541 1.05 -26.88 -1.58
C LEU A 541 2.56 -27.09 -1.57
N SER A 542 3.15 -27.14 -2.77
CA SER A 542 4.60 -27.19 -2.95
C SER A 542 5.10 -25.84 -3.46
N PHE A 543 6.06 -25.26 -2.74
CA PHE A 543 6.64 -23.98 -3.04
C PHE A 543 8.13 -24.10 -3.47
N ALA A 544 8.52 -23.27 -4.44
CA ALA A 544 9.91 -23.08 -4.83
C ALA A 544 10.62 -22.08 -3.91
N THR A 545 9.92 -21.04 -3.49
CA THR A 545 10.42 -20.01 -2.56
C THR A 545 9.31 -19.52 -1.64
N VAL A 546 9.70 -18.89 -0.55
CA VAL A 546 8.83 -18.19 0.39
C VAL A 546 9.41 -16.82 0.69
N ALA A 547 8.55 -15.82 0.84
CA ALA A 547 8.88 -14.46 1.23
C ALA A 547 8.01 -14.07 2.43
N SER A 548 8.62 -13.92 3.59
CA SER A 548 7.96 -13.48 4.83
C SER A 548 7.95 -11.96 4.88
N GLY A 549 6.77 -11.37 5.00
CA GLY A 549 6.57 -9.92 5.16
C GLY A 549 6.39 -9.50 6.62
N GLY A 550 5.65 -8.42 6.85
CA GLY A 550 5.34 -7.94 8.19
C GLY A 550 4.56 -8.97 9.00
N LEU A 551 3.25 -9.03 8.79
CA LEU A 551 2.34 -9.97 9.46
C LEU A 551 1.70 -10.95 8.45
N TYR A 552 2.35 -11.20 7.34
CA TYR A 552 1.88 -12.10 6.28
C TYR A 552 3.07 -12.81 5.62
N THR A 553 2.78 -13.80 4.82
CA THR A 553 3.76 -14.59 4.08
C THR A 553 3.25 -14.87 2.66
N CYS A 554 4.13 -14.84 1.68
CA CYS A 554 3.83 -15.26 0.31
C CYS A 554 4.72 -16.43 -0.09
N GLY A 555 4.15 -17.46 -0.72
CA GLY A 555 4.85 -18.60 -1.30
C GLY A 555 4.69 -18.62 -2.82
N LEU A 556 5.77 -18.91 -3.52
CA LEU A 556 5.81 -19.07 -4.98
C LEU A 556 5.89 -20.55 -5.33
N ALA A 557 4.86 -21.09 -5.94
CA ALA A 557 4.87 -22.46 -6.45
C ALA A 557 5.82 -22.60 -7.67
N ALA A 558 6.28 -23.81 -7.96
CA ALA A 558 7.11 -24.08 -9.15
C ALA A 558 6.42 -23.73 -10.48
N SER A 559 5.09 -23.68 -10.49
CA SER A 559 4.28 -23.21 -11.64
C SER A 559 4.36 -21.70 -11.87
N GLY A 560 4.92 -20.95 -10.92
CA GLY A 560 4.91 -19.49 -10.87
C GLY A 560 3.64 -18.89 -10.26
N ALA A 561 2.71 -19.70 -9.77
CA ALA A 561 1.54 -19.20 -9.04
C ALA A 561 1.96 -18.70 -7.65
N ALA A 562 1.54 -17.52 -7.28
CA ALA A 562 1.77 -16.94 -5.95
C ALA A 562 0.56 -17.21 -5.03
N TRP A 563 0.86 -17.54 -3.78
CA TRP A 563 -0.10 -17.80 -2.72
C TRP A 563 0.34 -17.03 -1.48
N CYS A 564 -0.54 -16.23 -0.89
CA CYS A 564 -0.22 -15.45 0.29
C CYS A 564 -1.19 -15.77 1.44
N TRP A 565 -0.73 -15.59 2.68
CA TRP A 565 -1.51 -15.82 3.89
C TRP A 565 -1.02 -14.91 5.02
N GLY A 566 -1.84 -14.71 6.05
CA GLY A 566 -1.60 -13.77 7.13
C GLY A 566 -2.51 -12.55 7.01
N ASP A 567 -2.02 -11.39 7.43
CA ASP A 567 -2.75 -10.12 7.39
C ASP A 567 -3.08 -9.68 5.96
N ASN A 568 -4.21 -8.96 5.83
CA ASN A 568 -4.69 -8.46 4.54
C ASN A 568 -5.41 -7.11 4.65
N ILE A 569 -5.14 -6.34 5.70
CA ILE A 569 -5.80 -5.05 5.94
C ILE A 569 -5.47 -4.06 4.81
N TRP A 570 -4.27 -4.13 4.27
CA TRP A 570 -3.81 -3.30 3.16
C TRP A 570 -3.88 -4.01 1.80
N GLY A 571 -4.42 -5.24 1.74
CA GLY A 571 -4.46 -6.03 0.51
C GLY A 571 -3.16 -6.78 0.20
N GLU A 572 -2.32 -7.04 1.21
CA GLU A 572 -0.99 -7.67 1.12
C GLU A 572 -1.03 -9.06 0.48
N LEU A 573 -2.15 -9.76 0.60
CA LEU A 573 -2.34 -11.08 0.02
C LEU A 573 -2.61 -11.05 -1.49
N GLY A 574 -2.94 -9.88 -2.05
CA GLY A 574 -3.15 -9.72 -3.49
C GLY A 574 -4.35 -10.49 -4.05
N THR A 575 -5.31 -10.90 -3.23
CA THR A 575 -6.45 -11.77 -3.60
C THR A 575 -7.58 -11.06 -4.34
N GLY A 576 -7.49 -9.75 -4.51
CA GLY A 576 -8.55 -8.92 -5.10
C GLY A 576 -9.46 -8.25 -4.07
N THR A 577 -9.22 -8.49 -2.79
CA THR A 577 -10.01 -7.93 -1.68
C THR A 577 -9.08 -7.52 -0.54
N THR A 578 -9.53 -6.61 0.30
CA THR A 578 -8.94 -6.26 1.60
C THR A 578 -9.68 -6.98 2.74
N SER A 579 -10.13 -8.20 2.49
CA SER A 579 -10.81 -9.03 3.48
C SER A 579 -9.91 -9.30 4.69
N PRO A 580 -10.48 -9.70 5.85
CA PRO A 580 -9.68 -10.07 7.00
C PRO A 580 -8.61 -11.09 6.65
N SER A 581 -7.62 -11.23 7.53
CA SER A 581 -6.47 -12.14 7.41
C SER A 581 -6.87 -13.57 7.00
N SER A 582 -5.99 -14.26 6.27
CA SER A 582 -6.14 -15.68 5.92
C SER A 582 -5.13 -16.52 6.66
N ASN A 583 -5.57 -17.48 7.45
CA ASN A 583 -4.70 -18.43 8.16
C ASN A 583 -4.29 -19.65 7.31
N VAL A 584 -4.62 -19.64 6.02
CA VAL A 584 -4.20 -20.66 5.03
C VAL A 584 -3.78 -19.96 3.73
N PRO A 585 -2.93 -20.58 2.90
CA PRO A 585 -2.55 -20.02 1.62
C PRO A 585 -3.75 -19.68 0.71
N ALA A 586 -3.85 -18.44 0.28
CA ALA A 586 -4.84 -17.93 -0.68
C ALA A 586 -4.14 -17.51 -1.98
N ALA A 587 -4.70 -17.86 -3.14
CA ALA A 587 -4.11 -17.53 -4.43
C ALA A 587 -4.19 -16.02 -4.72
N THR A 588 -3.13 -15.44 -5.26
CA THR A 588 -3.16 -14.05 -5.75
C THR A 588 -4.06 -13.93 -6.97
N ALA A 589 -4.73 -12.78 -7.09
CA ALA A 589 -5.64 -12.49 -8.21
C ALA A 589 -4.87 -12.28 -9.54
N GLY A 590 -5.59 -12.34 -10.66
CA GLY A 590 -5.09 -12.00 -11.98
C GLY A 590 -4.36 -13.11 -12.72
N GLY A 591 -4.13 -14.28 -12.12
CA GLY A 591 -3.54 -15.44 -12.80
C GLY A 591 -2.13 -15.20 -13.35
N LEU A 592 -1.38 -14.26 -12.75
CA LEU A 592 0.00 -13.94 -13.14
C LEU A 592 0.94 -15.10 -12.80
N VAL A 593 1.93 -15.30 -13.67
CA VAL A 593 3.00 -16.29 -13.48
C VAL A 593 4.25 -15.52 -13.07
N PHE A 594 4.61 -15.62 -11.80
CA PHE A 594 5.78 -14.96 -11.24
C PHE A 594 7.02 -15.85 -11.31
N ARG A 595 8.20 -15.22 -11.34
CA ARG A 595 9.52 -15.86 -11.26
C ARG A 595 10.15 -15.63 -9.89
N THR A 596 9.87 -14.49 -9.27
CA THR A 596 10.33 -14.11 -7.93
C THR A 596 9.23 -13.39 -7.19
N LEU A 597 9.27 -13.47 -5.87
CA LEU A 597 8.45 -12.68 -4.95
C LEU A 597 9.35 -11.99 -3.94
N SER A 598 8.94 -10.81 -3.52
CA SER A 598 9.52 -10.06 -2.40
C SER A 598 8.37 -9.49 -1.59
N SER A 599 8.39 -9.76 -0.29
CA SER A 599 7.38 -9.24 0.65
C SER A 599 8.04 -8.21 1.56
N GLY A 600 7.47 -7.02 1.59
CA GLY A 600 7.80 -5.96 2.53
C GLY A 600 6.92 -6.02 3.79
N ASN A 601 6.81 -4.91 4.53
CA ASN A 601 5.98 -4.89 5.72
C ASN A 601 4.48 -4.88 5.38
N TYR A 602 4.05 -4.02 4.45
CA TYR A 602 2.64 -3.81 4.10
C TYR A 602 2.32 -4.03 2.63
N HIS A 603 3.29 -4.45 1.82
CA HIS A 603 3.09 -4.68 0.39
C HIS A 603 4.02 -5.77 -0.13
N SER A 604 3.63 -6.38 -1.22
CA SER A 604 4.41 -7.39 -1.92
C SER A 604 4.69 -6.99 -3.35
N CYS A 605 5.81 -7.44 -3.88
CA CYS A 605 6.18 -7.28 -5.28
C CYS A 605 6.62 -8.62 -5.87
N GLY A 606 6.48 -8.78 -7.19
CA GLY A 606 6.95 -9.95 -7.91
C GLY A 606 7.32 -9.66 -9.35
N MET A 607 8.31 -10.39 -9.85
CA MET A 607 8.68 -10.36 -11.26
C MET A 607 7.90 -11.41 -12.03
N ALA A 608 7.10 -11.00 -13.02
CA ALA A 608 6.38 -11.87 -13.93
C ALA A 608 7.15 -12.09 -15.25
N GLY A 609 6.58 -12.89 -16.17
CA GLY A 609 7.12 -13.08 -17.51
C GLY A 609 7.28 -11.75 -18.28
N GLY A 610 8.24 -11.68 -19.19
CA GLY A 610 8.50 -10.46 -19.99
C GLY A 610 9.23 -9.35 -19.24
N ASN A 611 9.90 -9.66 -18.13
CA ASN A 611 10.61 -8.69 -17.29
C ASN A 611 9.69 -7.60 -16.69
N LEU A 612 8.48 -8.00 -16.31
CA LEU A 612 7.47 -7.12 -15.74
C LEU A 612 7.41 -7.28 -14.22
N ALA A 613 7.50 -6.18 -13.51
CA ALA A 613 7.26 -6.12 -12.07
C ALA A 613 5.81 -5.73 -11.77
N TYR A 614 5.24 -6.39 -10.78
CA TYR A 614 3.93 -6.09 -10.23
C TYR A 614 4.05 -5.97 -8.72
N CYS A 615 3.36 -5.00 -8.13
CA CYS A 615 3.28 -4.84 -6.68
C CYS A 615 1.81 -4.77 -6.23
N TRP A 616 1.53 -5.11 -4.97
CA TRP A 616 0.19 -5.05 -4.38
C TRP A 616 0.31 -4.87 -2.86
N GLY A 617 -0.77 -4.43 -2.22
CA GLY A 617 -0.81 -4.08 -0.81
C GLY A 617 -0.96 -2.57 -0.62
N ASP A 618 -0.33 -2.03 0.43
CA ASP A 618 -0.32 -0.58 0.68
C ASP A 618 0.43 0.17 -0.42
N GLY A 619 -0.14 1.28 -0.84
CA GLY A 619 0.43 2.18 -1.84
C GLY A 619 0.40 3.65 -1.39
N GLY A 620 0.08 3.91 -0.11
CA GLY A 620 -0.11 5.26 0.41
C GLY A 620 1.09 6.20 0.26
N GLN A 621 2.30 5.67 0.22
CA GLN A 621 3.54 6.42 -0.04
C GLN A 621 4.02 6.31 -1.50
N GLY A 622 3.33 5.52 -2.34
CA GLY A 622 3.74 5.25 -3.72
C GLY A 622 4.56 3.97 -3.91
N GLN A 623 4.73 3.14 -2.88
CA GLN A 623 5.56 1.94 -2.86
C GLN A 623 5.12 0.84 -3.84
N LEU A 624 3.97 0.98 -4.50
CA LEU A 624 3.53 0.10 -5.57
C LEU A 624 4.08 0.50 -6.96
N GLY A 625 4.66 1.71 -7.09
CA GLY A 625 5.21 2.21 -8.35
C GLY A 625 4.20 2.31 -9.49
N SER A 626 2.91 2.38 -9.18
CA SER A 626 1.80 2.37 -10.16
C SER A 626 1.52 3.74 -10.78
N GLY A 627 2.21 4.79 -10.31
CA GLY A 627 1.94 6.19 -10.65
C GLY A 627 0.83 6.81 -9.79
N ALA A 628 0.36 6.12 -8.75
CA ALA A 628 -0.67 6.59 -7.84
C ALA A 628 -0.32 6.22 -6.38
N ASN A 629 -0.82 7.01 -5.43
CA ASN A 629 -0.64 6.79 -3.99
C ASN A 629 -1.91 6.16 -3.41
N ASN A 630 -2.21 4.95 -3.84
CA ASN A 630 -3.38 4.20 -3.38
C ASN A 630 -3.05 2.73 -3.16
N LEU A 631 -3.75 2.14 -2.25
CA LEU A 631 -3.70 0.71 -1.97
C LEU A 631 -4.18 -0.10 -3.20
N SER A 632 -3.64 -1.31 -3.40
CA SER A 632 -4.17 -2.27 -4.35
C SER A 632 -4.22 -3.68 -3.77
N ALA A 633 -5.41 -4.23 -3.66
CA ALA A 633 -5.62 -5.61 -3.24
C ALA A 633 -5.35 -6.65 -4.34
N SER A 634 -4.92 -6.22 -5.51
CA SER A 634 -4.51 -7.07 -6.64
C SER A 634 -3.17 -6.62 -7.19
N PRO A 635 -2.37 -7.51 -7.79
CA PRO A 635 -1.12 -7.11 -8.43
C PRO A 635 -1.34 -6.02 -9.49
N VAL A 636 -0.70 -4.85 -9.32
CA VAL A 636 -0.67 -3.74 -10.29
C VAL A 636 0.71 -3.62 -10.90
N LYS A 637 0.75 -3.33 -12.20
CA LYS A 637 2.00 -3.19 -12.94
C LYS A 637 2.74 -1.94 -12.48
N VAL A 638 4.03 -2.07 -12.17
CA VAL A 638 4.92 -0.91 -11.98
C VAL A 638 4.99 -0.14 -13.30
N ILE A 639 4.91 1.18 -13.29
CA ILE A 639 4.91 2.00 -14.50
C ILE A 639 6.30 2.09 -15.14
N TYR A 640 6.37 2.66 -16.34
CA TYR A 640 7.54 2.75 -17.21
C TYR A 640 8.03 1.40 -17.78
N GLN A 641 7.31 0.31 -17.60
CA GLN A 641 7.61 -0.98 -18.21
C GLN A 641 6.93 -1.11 -19.60
N PRO A 642 7.45 -1.96 -20.50
CA PRO A 642 6.92 -2.17 -21.85
C PRO A 642 5.44 -2.56 -21.88
#